data_ff3de5b12828ae682549077c8394e4ce
#
_entry.id   ff3de5b12828ae682549077c8394e4ce
#
_cell.length_a   1.000
_cell.length_b   1.000
_cell.length_c   1.000
_cell.angle_alpha   90.00
_cell.angle_beta   90.00
_cell.angle_gamma   90.00
#
_symmetry.space_group_name_H-M   'P 1'
#
loop_
_entity.id
_entity.type
_entity.pdbx_description
1 polymer ?
#
loop_
_entity_poly.entity_id
_entity_poly.type
_entity_poly.pdbx_seq_one_letter_code
_entity_poly.pdbx_strand_id
1 'polypeptide(L)'
;MLIETTTARPSTPRPSSPPVRKPQTIFVDSFSKEVFDQTYRFATESDINERHFKVALDIASVERPEIQNFWANKFVDLLEDFKFVPGGRITSNAGTGLKGTTYINCFVSGFRGEDQDSMTSIMDELRRQAFILKSEGGYGFCADVLRPRGTFVNGIGGDSPGAVKLLEMWDTQSGVITAGSGLERKEKKGKNKIRKGAQMVTLSIWHPDIVEFIGAKQTAGRLTKFNMSVLVSDRFMKAVENQLPWTLEFPDIDGAREEYRKHWDGNLDSWKAKGYPVVAYKTYEKASELWDLLMKSTYNRNEPGVLFIDTINKLNNLYYAEHINATNPCGEQVLPVGGSCLLGSINLTKFVNSKAADWDYEKLRTYIPIAVRFMDNVNDRSQAPLPEQLENMQQKRRIGLGILGYGSALMMLKVRYGSDKALKMTEELGSFIMNEAYRASADLAREKGAFPLYDADKYLAGQFVRRLQPETRAHIKKHGIRNSHLLSIQPTGNSSVLANNVSGGLEPIFMAEYTRTVIQPFAPSGLAVPTNVNWSAKTFTTTGGTSKWEWIKEGDENLLRTRFDDAVWKFDQSRGLLKETQIKDFAVRYHESLGTWDSRADWASTAYNLKIEDHVRTMEVLSRFVDAAMSKTVNVPADYPYEEFKRLYMDVFKTGTIKGCTSYREGTMTAVLAATSSSSTGEELSGIPRTKAVSRPKSLDCEIHTLTSDGHKWVVLVGLLDGDPYEVFAMKQNRLHLPSTVKKGQLLKEKPGRYNLLTDDGWALGDIRTFFESDEQEALTRMISTALRHGADIEFIVSQLLKSEGTINSFAKAIARTLKGYIKEIKTIRCSECNSKNIKLQEGCFTCLDCGSSKCE
;
A
#
# COMPACT_ATOMS: atom_id res chain seq x y z
N MET A 1 3.00 -2.62 84.24
CA MET A 1 2.41 -1.62 83.41
C MET A 1 3.54 -0.68 82.94
N LEU A 2 4.23 -1.06 81.96
CA LEU A 2 5.29 -0.30 81.36
C LEU A 2 4.97 -0.13 79.87
N ILE A 3 4.69 1.11 79.45
CA ILE A 3 4.39 1.49 78.05
C ILE A 3 5.76 1.67 77.40
N GLU A 4 6.15 0.78 76.47
CA GLU A 4 7.27 0.96 75.58
C GLU A 4 6.83 1.88 74.43
N THR A 5 7.39 3.09 74.41
CA THR A 5 7.33 4.05 73.31
C THR A 5 8.34 3.64 72.26
N THR A 6 7.89 3.00 71.19
CA THR A 6 8.69 2.80 70.00
C THR A 6 8.91 4.14 69.28
N THR A 7 10.11 4.69 69.43
CA THR A 7 10.57 5.84 68.62
C THR A 7 10.74 5.41 67.14
N ALA A 8 9.87 5.91 66.26
CA ALA A 8 10.02 5.78 64.80
C ALA A 8 11.35 6.47 64.40
N ARG A 9 12.24 5.73 63.73
CA ARG A 9 13.41 6.27 63.08
C ARG A 9 12.98 7.27 61.99
N PRO A 10 13.60 8.45 61.85
CA PRO A 10 13.31 9.37 60.81
C PRO A 10 13.71 8.72 59.46
N SER A 11 12.72 8.60 58.56
CA SER A 11 12.95 8.18 57.16
C SER A 11 13.82 9.22 56.48
N THR A 12 15.04 8.85 56.14
CA THR A 12 15.88 9.66 55.24
C THR A 12 15.08 9.93 53.95
N PRO A 13 14.97 11.19 53.51
CA PRO A 13 14.31 11.47 52.24
C PRO A 13 15.04 10.73 51.15
N ARG A 14 14.36 9.88 50.40
CA ARG A 14 14.89 9.25 49.17
C ARG A 14 15.28 10.39 48.23
N PRO A 15 16.44 10.31 47.57
CA PRO A 15 16.82 11.33 46.59
C PRO A 15 15.73 11.42 45.53
N SER A 16 15.17 12.60 45.33
CA SER A 16 14.18 12.88 44.27
C SER A 16 14.83 12.57 42.93
N SER A 17 14.17 11.77 42.08
CA SER A 17 14.63 11.52 40.70
C SER A 17 14.86 12.85 39.99
N PRO A 18 15.98 13.01 39.23
CA PRO A 18 16.25 14.26 38.55
C PRO A 18 15.11 14.65 37.62
N PRO A 19 14.88 15.94 37.38
CA PRO A 19 13.84 16.39 36.45
C PRO A 19 14.12 15.84 35.03
N VAL A 20 13.06 15.63 34.25
CA VAL A 20 13.20 15.15 32.89
C VAL A 20 13.73 16.25 31.98
N ARG A 21 14.84 15.99 31.29
CA ARG A 21 15.45 16.91 30.33
C ARG A 21 14.65 16.97 29.02
N LYS A 22 14.75 18.07 28.28
CA LYS A 22 14.22 18.16 26.91
C LYS A 22 15.22 17.55 25.90
N PRO A 23 14.75 16.86 24.85
CA PRO A 23 15.64 16.38 23.79
C PRO A 23 16.16 17.52 22.91
N GLN A 24 17.20 17.25 22.12
CA GLN A 24 17.83 18.19 21.19
C GLN A 24 17.96 17.57 19.80
N THR A 25 16.83 17.23 19.19
CA THR A 25 16.78 16.69 17.83
C THR A 25 16.75 17.82 16.82
N ILE A 26 17.51 17.70 15.73
CA ILE A 26 17.59 18.68 14.65
C ILE A 26 17.20 18.00 13.33
N PHE A 27 16.33 18.66 12.55
CA PHE A 27 16.09 18.30 11.15
C PHE A 27 17.24 18.85 10.29
N VAL A 28 17.84 17.96 9.49
CA VAL A 28 18.92 18.35 8.55
C VAL A 28 18.39 18.67 7.16
N ASP A 29 17.07 18.48 6.93
CA ASP A 29 16.43 18.86 5.67
C ASP A 29 14.98 19.37 5.90
N SER A 30 14.53 20.21 4.97
CA SER A 30 13.19 20.81 5.00
C SER A 30 12.07 19.81 4.79
N PHE A 31 12.33 18.73 4.03
CA PHE A 31 11.33 17.70 3.74
C PHE A 31 10.98 16.87 4.98
N SER A 32 11.97 16.48 5.77
CA SER A 32 11.75 15.77 7.04
C SER A 32 10.95 16.63 8.02
N LYS A 33 11.26 17.93 8.09
CA LYS A 33 10.49 18.90 8.89
C LYS A 33 9.04 19.03 8.37
N GLU A 34 8.85 19.12 7.08
CA GLU A 34 7.51 19.19 6.47
C GLU A 34 6.67 17.93 6.80
N VAL A 35 7.28 16.73 6.72
CA VAL A 35 6.61 15.48 7.10
C VAL A 35 6.23 15.48 8.58
N PHE A 36 7.11 16.00 9.46
CA PHE A 36 6.77 16.19 10.87
C PHE A 36 5.56 17.12 11.02
N ASP A 37 5.61 18.30 10.44
CA ASP A 37 4.59 19.35 10.58
C ASP A 37 3.22 18.88 10.05
N GLN A 38 3.19 18.13 8.94
CA GLN A 38 1.95 17.65 8.33
C GLN A 38 1.37 16.40 8.99
N THR A 39 2.23 15.50 9.51
CA THR A 39 1.81 14.14 9.86
C THR A 39 1.88 13.84 11.36
N TYR A 40 2.86 14.38 12.06
CA TYR A 40 3.19 13.97 13.45
C TYR A 40 2.94 15.05 14.48
N ARG A 41 3.07 16.32 14.10
CA ARG A 41 2.91 17.45 15.04
C ARG A 41 1.47 17.55 15.53
N PHE A 42 1.30 17.60 16.83
CA PHE A 42 0.02 17.98 17.44
C PHE A 42 -0.10 19.51 17.48
N ALA A 43 -1.32 20.06 17.32
CA ALA A 43 -1.55 21.48 17.06
C ALA A 43 -0.91 22.45 18.08
N THR A 44 -0.74 22.01 19.33
CA THR A 44 -0.19 22.82 20.42
C THR A 44 1.33 22.72 20.57
N GLU A 45 2.00 21.94 19.73
CA GLU A 45 3.43 21.70 19.83
C GLU A 45 4.24 22.62 18.94
N SER A 46 5.39 23.06 19.43
CA SER A 46 6.29 23.95 18.70
C SER A 46 7.16 23.20 17.70
N ASP A 47 7.71 22.03 18.12
CA ASP A 47 8.72 21.30 17.37
C ASP A 47 8.73 19.79 17.70
N ILE A 48 9.65 19.06 17.08
CA ILE A 48 9.88 17.63 17.30
C ILE A 48 10.35 17.34 18.73
N ASN A 49 11.07 18.25 19.36
CA ASN A 49 11.62 18.06 20.70
C ASN A 49 10.50 18.06 21.74
N GLU A 50 9.51 18.95 21.58
CA GLU A 50 8.31 18.93 22.42
C GLU A 50 7.52 17.63 22.20
N ARG A 51 7.40 17.16 20.93
CA ARG A 51 6.74 15.90 20.62
C ARG A 51 7.43 14.71 21.27
N HIS A 52 8.76 14.59 21.13
CA HIS A 52 9.56 13.53 21.73
C HIS A 52 9.49 13.55 23.25
N PHE A 53 9.54 14.75 23.85
CA PHE A 53 9.40 14.93 25.29
C PHE A 53 8.05 14.39 25.82
N LYS A 54 6.93 14.75 25.16
CA LYS A 54 5.59 14.26 25.53
C LYS A 54 5.46 12.74 25.35
N VAL A 55 6.02 12.20 24.27
CA VAL A 55 6.04 10.74 24.04
C VAL A 55 6.81 10.05 25.17
N ALA A 56 8.01 10.53 25.50
CA ALA A 56 8.83 9.94 26.54
C ALA A 56 8.14 9.93 27.92
N LEU A 57 7.49 11.03 28.29
CA LEU A 57 6.74 11.14 29.55
C LEU A 57 5.54 10.21 29.58
N ASP A 58 4.76 10.16 28.49
CA ASP A 58 3.56 9.32 28.42
C ASP A 58 3.90 7.84 28.51
N ILE A 59 4.94 7.39 27.78
CA ILE A 59 5.35 5.99 27.80
C ILE A 59 6.04 5.60 29.12
N ALA A 60 6.71 6.53 29.79
CA ALA A 60 7.28 6.29 31.12
C ALA A 60 6.24 6.26 32.23
N SER A 61 5.03 6.79 32.00
CA SER A 61 3.97 6.91 33.02
C SER A 61 3.47 5.58 33.58
N VAL A 62 3.71 4.46 32.88
CA VAL A 62 3.37 3.09 33.34
C VAL A 62 4.41 2.50 34.30
N GLU A 63 5.55 3.13 34.45
CA GLU A 63 6.56 2.71 35.43
C GLU A 63 6.15 3.12 36.86
N ARG A 64 6.76 2.49 37.86
CA ARG A 64 6.52 2.87 39.23
C ARG A 64 6.91 4.34 39.48
N PRO A 65 6.16 5.11 40.26
CA PRO A 65 6.35 6.55 40.42
C PRO A 65 7.80 6.97 40.74
N GLU A 66 8.51 6.13 41.51
CA GLU A 66 9.89 6.44 41.95
C GLU A 66 10.91 6.39 40.80
N ILE A 67 10.60 5.68 39.72
CA ILE A 67 11.52 5.50 38.58
C ILE A 67 10.98 6.08 37.27
N GLN A 68 9.80 6.71 37.27
CA GLN A 68 9.21 7.31 36.07
C GLN A 68 10.14 8.33 35.42
N ASN A 69 10.66 9.29 36.21
CA ASN A 69 11.57 10.31 35.67
C ASN A 69 12.88 9.72 35.14
N PHE A 70 13.39 8.66 35.79
CA PHE A 70 14.58 7.95 35.32
C PHE A 70 14.33 7.36 33.93
N TRP A 71 13.21 6.62 33.75
CA TRP A 71 12.89 6.03 32.45
C TRP A 71 12.48 7.06 31.43
N ALA A 72 11.78 8.13 31.82
CA ALA A 72 11.49 9.24 30.92
C ALA A 72 12.77 9.87 30.34
N ASN A 73 13.80 10.07 31.16
CA ASN A 73 15.11 10.56 30.69
C ASN A 73 15.79 9.55 29.75
N LYS A 74 15.72 8.25 30.03
CA LYS A 74 16.23 7.21 29.13
C LYS A 74 15.46 7.18 27.79
N PHE A 75 14.15 7.39 27.81
CA PHE A 75 13.33 7.46 26.60
C PHE A 75 13.56 8.76 25.82
N VAL A 76 13.79 9.89 26.49
CA VAL A 76 14.24 11.13 25.83
C VAL A 76 15.56 10.89 25.10
N ASP A 77 16.54 10.29 25.76
CA ASP A 77 17.84 9.97 25.15
C ASP A 77 17.70 8.99 23.97
N LEU A 78 16.82 7.99 24.08
CA LEU A 78 16.52 7.04 23.01
C LEU A 78 15.92 7.73 21.77
N LEU A 79 14.97 8.65 21.97
CA LEU A 79 14.27 9.34 20.87
C LEU A 79 15.10 10.48 20.25
N GLU A 80 16.02 11.06 21.05
CA GLU A 80 16.85 12.17 20.62
C GLU A 80 17.70 11.81 19.42
N ASP A 81 17.75 12.74 18.46
CA ASP A 81 18.47 12.58 17.21
C ASP A 81 18.05 11.33 16.41
N PHE A 82 16.80 10.89 16.63
CA PHE A 82 16.24 9.71 15.96
C PHE A 82 17.05 8.43 16.10
N LYS A 83 17.70 8.19 17.25
CA LYS A 83 18.39 6.91 17.52
C LYS A 83 17.44 5.74 17.45
N PHE A 84 16.21 5.95 17.90
CA PHE A 84 15.08 5.05 17.76
C PHE A 84 13.86 5.83 17.28
N VAL A 85 13.13 5.27 16.33
CA VAL A 85 11.91 5.87 15.78
C VAL A 85 10.74 4.96 16.09
N PRO A 86 9.86 5.36 17.02
CA PRO A 86 8.65 4.61 17.33
C PRO A 86 7.72 4.53 16.13
N GLY A 87 6.86 3.53 16.12
CA GLY A 87 5.78 3.42 15.14
C GLY A 87 4.99 4.73 15.01
N GLY A 88 4.57 5.04 13.79
CA GLY A 88 3.98 6.35 13.51
C GLY A 88 2.76 6.70 14.38
N ARG A 89 2.00 5.70 14.89
CA ARG A 89 0.88 5.94 15.82
C ARG A 89 1.37 6.33 17.21
N ILE A 90 2.46 5.77 17.67
CA ILE A 90 3.07 6.17 18.95
C ILE A 90 3.54 7.62 18.82
N THR A 91 4.32 7.93 17.77
CA THR A 91 4.84 9.28 17.54
C THR A 91 3.72 10.32 17.42
N SER A 92 2.57 10.02 16.81
CA SER A 92 1.50 10.99 16.60
C SER A 92 0.46 11.05 17.74
N ASN A 93 0.34 10.01 18.58
CA ASN A 93 -0.76 9.89 19.54
C ASN A 93 -0.34 9.93 21.01
N ALA A 94 0.87 9.43 21.37
CA ALA A 94 1.30 9.36 22.75
C ALA A 94 1.40 10.76 23.38
N GLY A 95 0.86 10.93 24.57
CA GLY A 95 0.87 12.20 25.30
C GLY A 95 -0.03 13.30 24.73
N THR A 96 -0.95 13.00 23.80
CA THR A 96 -1.92 13.96 23.23
C THR A 96 -3.22 14.07 24.02
N GLY A 97 -3.52 13.10 24.88
CA GLY A 97 -4.80 13.00 25.62
C GLY A 97 -5.99 12.56 24.76
N LEU A 98 -5.81 12.21 23.49
CA LEU A 98 -6.87 11.72 22.61
C LEU A 98 -7.30 10.30 23.01
N LYS A 99 -8.59 10.11 23.33
CA LYS A 99 -9.13 8.82 23.81
C LYS A 99 -9.57 7.86 22.70
N GLY A 100 -9.78 8.34 21.48
CA GLY A 100 -10.27 7.53 20.35
C GLY A 100 -9.19 7.01 19.42
N THR A 101 -7.91 7.10 19.81
CA THR A 101 -6.76 6.69 18.99
C THR A 101 -5.98 5.59 19.69
N THR A 102 -5.33 4.74 18.91
CA THR A 102 -4.44 3.70 19.41
C THR A 102 -2.97 4.04 19.19
N TYR A 103 -2.05 3.45 19.98
CA TYR A 103 -0.61 3.48 19.73
C TYR A 103 -0.16 2.31 18.85
N ILE A 104 -1.06 1.35 18.63
CA ILE A 104 -0.82 0.17 17.80
C ILE A 104 -0.98 0.51 16.32
N ASN A 105 -0.06 0.04 15.51
CA ASN A 105 -0.06 0.35 14.07
C ASN A 105 -1.15 -0.39 13.32
N CYS A 106 -1.28 -1.71 13.55
CA CYS A 106 -2.19 -2.56 12.81
C CYS A 106 -2.74 -3.68 13.69
N PHE A 107 -3.87 -4.25 13.25
CA PHE A 107 -4.52 -5.37 13.89
C PHE A 107 -4.90 -6.42 12.85
N VAL A 108 -4.80 -7.69 13.21
CA VAL A 108 -5.45 -8.77 12.50
C VAL A 108 -6.75 -9.09 13.21
N SER A 109 -7.84 -9.07 12.46
CA SER A 109 -9.17 -9.46 12.90
C SER A 109 -9.57 -10.77 12.22
N GLY A 110 -10.80 -11.19 12.35
CA GLY A 110 -11.31 -12.40 11.71
C GLY A 110 -12.57 -12.93 12.34
N PHE A 111 -13.14 -13.90 11.69
CA PHE A 111 -14.35 -14.57 12.12
C PHE A 111 -14.15 -15.32 13.44
N ARG A 112 -15.19 -15.41 14.25
CA ARG A 112 -15.10 -15.97 15.60
C ARG A 112 -16.40 -16.66 16.01
N GLY A 113 -16.27 -17.59 16.93
CA GLY A 113 -17.40 -18.34 17.49
C GLY A 113 -17.85 -19.47 16.59
N GLU A 114 -19.12 -19.87 16.74
CA GLU A 114 -19.75 -20.86 15.87
C GLU A 114 -20.31 -20.18 14.61
N ASP A 115 -20.53 -20.97 13.57
CA ASP A 115 -21.16 -20.53 12.31
C ASP A 115 -20.45 -19.29 11.68
N GLN A 116 -19.14 -19.37 11.61
CA GLN A 116 -18.26 -18.26 11.22
C GLN A 116 -18.53 -17.72 9.82
N ASP A 117 -19.14 -18.52 8.93
CA ASP A 117 -19.51 -18.17 7.57
C ASP A 117 -20.97 -17.66 7.45
N SER A 118 -21.65 -17.42 8.58
CA SER A 118 -22.99 -16.85 8.59
C SER A 118 -22.98 -15.34 8.25
N MET A 119 -24.13 -14.83 7.74
CA MET A 119 -24.30 -13.41 7.49
C MET A 119 -24.09 -12.58 8.77
N THR A 120 -24.50 -13.08 9.93
CA THR A 120 -24.26 -12.43 11.23
C THR A 120 -22.77 -12.27 11.50
N SER A 121 -21.99 -13.34 11.31
CA SER A 121 -20.55 -13.31 11.52
C SER A 121 -19.85 -12.37 10.53
N ILE A 122 -20.29 -12.36 9.27
CA ILE A 122 -19.80 -11.45 8.23
C ILE A 122 -20.05 -9.98 8.62
N MET A 123 -21.26 -9.65 9.07
CA MET A 123 -21.60 -8.30 9.52
C MET A 123 -20.85 -7.90 10.79
N ASP A 124 -20.62 -8.82 11.70
CA ASP A 124 -19.80 -8.58 12.90
C ASP A 124 -18.34 -8.28 12.53
N GLU A 125 -17.79 -8.97 11.54
CA GLU A 125 -16.42 -8.69 11.11
C GLU A 125 -16.31 -7.33 10.38
N LEU A 126 -17.32 -6.94 9.61
CA LEU A 126 -17.43 -5.57 9.06
C LEU A 126 -17.47 -4.52 10.18
N ARG A 127 -18.25 -4.77 11.25
CA ARG A 127 -18.30 -3.90 12.42
C ARG A 127 -16.92 -3.77 13.08
N ARG A 128 -16.17 -4.87 13.24
CA ARG A 128 -14.80 -4.86 13.79
C ARG A 128 -13.86 -4.04 12.93
N GLN A 129 -13.90 -4.23 11.61
CA GLN A 129 -13.13 -3.41 10.67
C GLN A 129 -13.40 -1.91 10.88
N ALA A 130 -14.67 -1.52 11.01
CA ALA A 130 -15.06 -0.13 11.21
C ALA A 130 -14.38 0.50 12.44
N PHE A 131 -14.41 -0.20 13.59
CA PHE A 131 -13.77 0.29 14.82
C PHE A 131 -12.25 0.36 14.72
N ILE A 132 -11.62 -0.63 14.08
CA ILE A 132 -10.17 -0.63 13.87
C ILE A 132 -9.75 0.55 13.00
N LEU A 133 -10.39 0.75 11.85
CA LEU A 133 -10.08 1.84 10.93
C LEU A 133 -10.37 3.22 11.57
N LYS A 134 -11.45 3.32 12.37
CA LYS A 134 -11.81 4.54 13.08
C LYS A 134 -10.78 4.95 14.13
N SER A 135 -10.11 3.97 14.75
CA SER A 135 -9.01 4.21 15.70
C SER A 135 -7.66 4.52 15.01
N GLU A 136 -7.64 4.67 13.70
CA GLU A 136 -6.47 4.83 12.85
C GLU A 136 -5.61 3.55 12.72
N GLY A 137 -6.08 2.39 13.16
CA GLY A 137 -5.41 1.11 13.00
C GLY A 137 -5.46 0.60 11.56
N GLY A 138 -4.39 -0.08 11.11
CA GLY A 138 -4.46 -0.92 9.91
C GLY A 138 -5.22 -2.21 10.20
N TYR A 139 -5.82 -2.81 9.19
CA TYR A 139 -6.68 -3.98 9.31
C TYR A 139 -6.20 -5.11 8.42
N GLY A 140 -6.17 -6.33 8.94
CA GLY A 140 -5.89 -7.55 8.17
C GLY A 140 -6.81 -8.69 8.59
N PHE A 141 -7.18 -9.58 7.67
CA PHE A 141 -7.93 -10.79 7.96
C PHE A 141 -7.74 -11.87 6.89
N CYS A 142 -8.11 -13.10 7.23
CA CYS A 142 -8.15 -14.23 6.31
C CYS A 142 -9.58 -14.52 5.86
N ALA A 143 -9.78 -14.69 4.56
CA ALA A 143 -11.08 -14.95 3.96
C ALA A 143 -11.39 -16.45 3.76
N ASP A 144 -10.53 -17.36 4.20
CA ASP A 144 -10.65 -18.82 4.03
C ASP A 144 -11.94 -19.41 4.61
N VAL A 145 -12.54 -18.73 5.59
CA VAL A 145 -13.79 -19.14 6.22
C VAL A 145 -14.98 -19.04 5.26
N LEU A 146 -14.96 -18.07 4.35
CA LEU A 146 -16.10 -17.74 3.49
C LEU A 146 -16.33 -18.85 2.46
N ARG A 147 -17.57 -19.34 2.36
CA ARG A 147 -17.94 -20.37 1.38
C ARG A 147 -17.74 -19.91 -0.06
N PRO A 148 -17.37 -20.81 -0.96
CA PRO A 148 -17.13 -20.51 -2.36
C PRO A 148 -18.36 -19.99 -3.09
N ARG A 149 -18.12 -19.32 -4.21
CA ARG A 149 -19.14 -18.90 -5.15
C ARG A 149 -19.94 -20.10 -5.67
N GLY A 150 -21.27 -19.93 -5.77
CA GLY A 150 -22.19 -20.97 -6.24
C GLY A 150 -22.52 -22.05 -5.21
N THR A 151 -21.98 -21.97 -3.97
CA THR A 151 -22.40 -22.84 -2.89
C THR A 151 -23.83 -22.50 -2.48
N PHE A 152 -24.71 -23.49 -2.41
CA PHE A 152 -26.11 -23.28 -2.07
C PHE A 152 -26.29 -22.78 -0.63
N VAL A 153 -27.15 -21.77 -0.46
CA VAL A 153 -27.48 -21.16 0.83
C VAL A 153 -28.93 -21.50 1.19
N ASN A 154 -29.10 -22.50 2.03
CA ASN A 154 -30.41 -23.04 2.39
C ASN A 154 -31.40 -21.99 2.90
N GLY A 155 -30.94 -20.99 3.65
CA GLY A 155 -31.80 -19.98 4.27
C GLY A 155 -32.52 -19.05 3.28
N ILE A 156 -31.98 -18.88 2.09
CA ILE A 156 -32.53 -18.01 1.05
C ILE A 156 -32.88 -18.77 -0.23
N GLY A 157 -32.55 -20.06 -0.33
CA GLY A 157 -32.77 -20.86 -1.54
C GLY A 157 -32.02 -20.37 -2.77
N GLY A 158 -30.84 -19.80 -2.60
CA GLY A 158 -30.00 -19.24 -3.66
C GLY A 158 -28.52 -19.53 -3.45
N ASP A 159 -27.70 -19.04 -4.32
CA ASP A 159 -26.25 -19.31 -4.34
C ASP A 159 -25.43 -18.23 -3.62
N SER A 160 -24.31 -18.64 -3.02
CA SER A 160 -23.32 -17.75 -2.45
C SER A 160 -22.68 -16.87 -3.53
N PRO A 161 -22.48 -15.56 -3.27
CA PRO A 161 -21.74 -14.70 -4.19
C PRO A 161 -20.23 -15.00 -4.20
N GLY A 162 -19.74 -15.79 -3.24
CA GLY A 162 -18.34 -16.14 -3.06
C GLY A 162 -17.53 -15.14 -2.24
N ALA A 163 -16.37 -15.62 -1.78
CA ALA A 163 -15.48 -14.86 -0.92
C ALA A 163 -15.09 -13.51 -1.54
N VAL A 164 -14.65 -13.53 -2.80
CA VAL A 164 -14.12 -12.33 -3.48
C VAL A 164 -15.18 -11.24 -3.67
N LYS A 165 -16.41 -11.62 -3.96
CA LYS A 165 -17.51 -10.65 -4.09
C LYS A 165 -17.89 -10.03 -2.74
N LEU A 166 -17.84 -10.81 -1.67
CA LEU A 166 -18.06 -10.30 -0.32
C LEU A 166 -16.99 -9.28 0.11
N LEU A 167 -15.73 -9.42 -0.34
CA LEU A 167 -14.67 -8.44 -0.05
C LEU A 167 -15.01 -7.00 -0.50
N GLU A 168 -15.86 -6.82 -1.48
CA GLU A 168 -16.29 -5.49 -1.94
C GLU A 168 -17.03 -4.70 -0.85
N MET A 169 -17.66 -5.38 0.12
CA MET A 169 -18.29 -4.73 1.29
C MET A 169 -17.23 -4.07 2.17
N TRP A 170 -16.14 -4.78 2.48
CA TRP A 170 -15.00 -4.26 3.26
C TRP A 170 -14.27 -3.13 2.52
N ASP A 171 -14.08 -3.27 1.20
CA ASP A 171 -13.44 -2.25 0.37
C ASP A 171 -14.24 -0.94 0.39
N THR A 172 -15.55 -1.03 0.16
CA THR A 172 -16.47 0.11 0.17
C THR A 172 -16.54 0.76 1.55
N GLN A 173 -16.74 -0.03 2.61
CA GLN A 173 -16.78 0.48 3.99
C GLN A 173 -15.50 1.21 4.36
N SER A 174 -14.33 0.65 4.01
CA SER A 174 -13.05 1.30 4.25
C SER A 174 -12.97 2.66 3.56
N GLY A 175 -13.41 2.75 2.31
CA GLY A 175 -13.45 4.00 1.57
C GLY A 175 -14.26 5.08 2.29
N VAL A 176 -15.42 4.72 2.84
CA VAL A 176 -16.31 5.63 3.57
C VAL A 176 -15.72 6.05 4.92
N ILE A 177 -15.28 5.08 5.74
CA ILE A 177 -14.80 5.35 7.10
C ILE A 177 -13.50 6.15 7.11
N THR A 178 -12.62 5.91 6.14
CA THR A 178 -11.33 6.61 6.03
C THR A 178 -11.41 7.90 5.20
N ALA A 179 -12.56 8.21 4.60
CA ALA A 179 -12.78 9.48 3.93
C ALA A 179 -12.76 10.60 4.98
N GLY A 180 -11.77 11.48 4.89
CA GLY A 180 -11.76 12.72 5.65
C GLY A 180 -12.84 13.65 5.12
N SER A 181 -13.35 14.58 5.95
CA SER A 181 -14.41 15.52 5.54
C SER A 181 -14.02 16.46 4.39
N GLY A 182 -12.75 16.50 3.98
CA GLY A 182 -12.26 17.40 2.92
C GLY A 182 -12.48 18.90 3.18
N LEU A 183 -13.18 19.23 4.26
CA LEU A 183 -13.46 20.60 4.63
C LEU A 183 -12.29 21.19 5.41
N GLU A 184 -11.81 22.35 4.97
CA GLU A 184 -10.83 23.13 5.72
C GLU A 184 -11.46 23.61 7.03
N ARG A 185 -10.87 23.21 8.14
CA ARG A 185 -11.23 23.77 9.44
C ARG A 185 -10.53 25.10 9.62
N LYS A 186 -11.30 26.16 9.85
CA LYS A 186 -10.77 27.50 10.18
C LYS A 186 -9.91 27.52 11.45
N GLU A 187 -10.16 26.60 12.39
CA GLU A 187 -9.35 26.38 13.58
C GLU A 187 -8.85 24.94 13.64
N LYS A 188 -7.56 24.74 13.59
CA LYS A 188 -6.92 23.43 13.73
C LYS A 188 -6.84 23.05 15.21
N LYS A 189 -7.88 22.39 15.71
CA LYS A 189 -7.81 21.73 17.03
C LYS A 189 -7.41 20.25 16.83
N GLY A 190 -6.21 19.87 17.26
CA GLY A 190 -5.71 18.50 17.20
C GLY A 190 -4.66 18.25 16.11
N LYS A 191 -4.78 17.14 15.38
CA LYS A 191 -3.83 16.72 14.34
C LYS A 191 -4.09 17.41 13.01
N ASN A 192 -3.01 17.69 12.27
CA ASN A 192 -3.10 18.24 10.92
C ASN A 192 -3.67 17.22 9.91
N LYS A 193 -3.40 15.92 10.11
CA LYS A 193 -3.85 14.84 9.22
C LYS A 193 -4.25 13.61 10.02
N ILE A 194 -5.45 13.08 9.75
CA ILE A 194 -5.89 11.77 10.25
C ILE A 194 -5.23 10.69 9.38
N ARG A 195 -4.60 9.71 10.02
CA ARG A 195 -3.98 8.59 9.30
C ARG A 195 -5.06 7.63 8.81
N LYS A 196 -5.04 7.34 7.51
CA LYS A 196 -5.89 6.31 6.93
C LYS A 196 -5.31 4.93 7.26
N GLY A 197 -6.15 4.00 7.70
CA GLY A 197 -5.78 2.59 7.84
C GLY A 197 -5.67 1.93 6.47
N ALA A 198 -4.62 1.14 6.26
CA ALA A 198 -4.51 0.23 5.13
C ALA A 198 -5.16 -1.12 5.49
N GLN A 199 -5.46 -1.94 4.49
CA GLN A 199 -6.06 -3.25 4.69
C GLN A 199 -5.26 -4.36 4.00
N MET A 200 -5.31 -5.56 4.57
CA MET A 200 -4.81 -6.81 3.99
C MET A 200 -5.92 -7.84 4.00
N VAL A 201 -6.03 -8.59 2.92
CA VAL A 201 -6.79 -9.84 2.90
C VAL A 201 -5.92 -10.96 2.38
N THR A 202 -6.01 -12.11 3.04
CA THR A 202 -5.37 -13.35 2.62
C THR A 202 -6.40 -14.38 2.18
N LEU A 203 -6.05 -15.21 1.22
CA LEU A 203 -6.82 -16.38 0.80
C LEU A 203 -5.87 -17.52 0.48
N SER A 204 -6.20 -18.73 0.94
CA SER A 204 -5.36 -19.90 0.73
C SER A 204 -5.43 -20.44 -0.69
N ILE A 205 -4.32 -20.96 -1.19
CA ILE A 205 -4.16 -21.52 -2.54
C ILE A 205 -5.05 -22.75 -2.81
N TRP A 206 -5.64 -23.34 -1.80
CA TRP A 206 -6.58 -24.46 -1.90
C TRP A 206 -8.04 -24.03 -2.05
N HIS A 207 -8.37 -22.75 -1.78
CA HIS A 207 -9.75 -22.26 -1.77
C HIS A 207 -10.35 -22.24 -3.20
N PRO A 208 -11.61 -22.67 -3.40
CA PRO A 208 -12.21 -22.70 -4.75
C PRO A 208 -12.26 -21.34 -5.45
N ASP A 209 -12.41 -20.23 -4.73
CA ASP A 209 -12.45 -18.87 -5.30
C ASP A 209 -11.06 -18.29 -5.57
N ILE A 210 -9.98 -19.07 -5.42
CA ILE A 210 -8.60 -18.57 -5.54
C ILE A 210 -8.30 -17.95 -6.90
N VAL A 211 -8.86 -18.48 -7.97
CA VAL A 211 -8.68 -17.97 -9.33
C VAL A 211 -9.27 -16.57 -9.48
N GLU A 212 -10.49 -16.35 -8.95
CA GLU A 212 -11.12 -15.03 -8.91
C GLU A 212 -10.32 -14.06 -8.03
N PHE A 213 -9.81 -14.53 -6.90
CA PHE A 213 -8.97 -13.74 -5.99
C PHE A 213 -7.67 -13.29 -6.67
N ILE A 214 -6.96 -14.18 -7.34
CA ILE A 214 -5.73 -13.88 -8.08
C ILE A 214 -6.02 -12.82 -9.16
N GLY A 215 -7.14 -12.94 -9.88
CA GLY A 215 -7.54 -12.04 -10.95
C GLY A 215 -8.22 -10.74 -10.50
N ALA A 216 -8.58 -10.60 -9.24
CA ALA A 216 -9.48 -9.53 -8.78
C ALA A 216 -8.99 -8.11 -9.12
N LYS A 217 -7.69 -7.84 -9.01
CA LYS A 217 -7.08 -6.53 -9.31
C LYS A 217 -6.61 -6.35 -10.75
N GLN A 218 -6.78 -7.34 -11.61
CA GLN A 218 -6.57 -7.16 -13.05
C GLN A 218 -7.63 -6.20 -13.63
N THR A 219 -8.82 -6.15 -13.01
CA THR A 219 -9.85 -5.15 -13.32
C THR A 219 -9.55 -3.84 -12.58
N ALA A 220 -9.40 -2.76 -13.34
CA ALA A 220 -9.14 -1.44 -12.76
C ALA A 220 -10.27 -1.00 -11.82
N GLY A 221 -9.92 -0.46 -10.66
CA GLY A 221 -10.88 0.05 -9.68
C GLY A 221 -11.45 -0.97 -8.69
N ARG A 222 -11.21 -2.28 -8.86
CA ARG A 222 -11.71 -3.32 -7.96
C ARG A 222 -10.76 -3.53 -6.76
N LEU A 223 -11.30 -3.63 -5.55
CA LEU A 223 -10.58 -3.90 -4.28
C LEU A 223 -9.37 -2.99 -4.03
N THR A 224 -9.51 -1.71 -4.35
CA THR A 224 -8.38 -0.73 -4.33
C THR A 224 -7.89 -0.39 -2.93
N LYS A 225 -8.67 -0.70 -1.89
CA LYS A 225 -8.32 -0.43 -0.49
C LYS A 225 -7.61 -1.59 0.19
N PHE A 226 -7.51 -2.74 -0.50
CA PHE A 226 -6.82 -3.92 0.00
C PHE A 226 -5.41 -4.07 -0.60
N ASN A 227 -4.48 -4.53 0.21
CA ASN A 227 -3.37 -5.36 -0.23
C ASN A 227 -3.85 -6.81 -0.19
N MET A 228 -3.54 -7.58 -1.20
CA MET A 228 -3.99 -8.97 -1.34
C MET A 228 -2.80 -9.92 -1.33
N SER A 229 -2.89 -11.02 -0.59
CA SER A 229 -1.84 -12.05 -0.57
C SER A 229 -2.41 -13.45 -0.57
N VAL A 230 -1.79 -14.36 -1.31
CA VAL A 230 -2.14 -15.78 -1.35
C VAL A 230 -1.31 -16.52 -0.31
N LEU A 231 -1.99 -17.32 0.53
CA LEU A 231 -1.35 -18.24 1.46
C LEU A 231 -0.96 -19.51 0.71
N VAL A 232 0.32 -19.77 0.60
CA VAL A 232 0.88 -20.88 -0.15
C VAL A 232 1.50 -21.89 0.83
N SER A 233 1.06 -23.15 0.75
CA SER A 233 1.57 -24.22 1.61
C SER A 233 2.81 -24.91 1.02
N ASP A 234 3.63 -25.52 1.89
CA ASP A 234 4.75 -26.36 1.48
C ASP A 234 4.29 -27.49 0.56
N ARG A 235 3.10 -28.06 0.84
CA ARG A 235 2.50 -29.12 0.00
C ARG A 235 2.23 -28.63 -1.41
N PHE A 236 1.69 -27.42 -1.58
CA PHE A 236 1.48 -26.81 -2.90
C PHE A 236 2.79 -26.57 -3.63
N MET A 237 3.78 -25.96 -2.96
CA MET A 237 5.08 -25.67 -3.58
C MET A 237 5.81 -26.93 -4.01
N LYS A 238 5.74 -28.01 -3.22
CA LYS A 238 6.24 -29.33 -3.62
C LYS A 238 5.48 -29.91 -4.81
N ALA A 239 4.16 -29.70 -4.87
CA ALA A 239 3.36 -30.12 -6.03
C ALA A 239 3.75 -29.31 -7.29
N VAL A 240 4.01 -28.03 -7.18
CA VAL A 240 4.54 -27.20 -8.28
C VAL A 240 5.88 -27.70 -8.77
N GLU A 241 6.82 -27.96 -7.86
CA GLU A 241 8.18 -28.41 -8.18
C GLU A 241 8.18 -29.79 -8.87
N ASN A 242 7.33 -30.70 -8.39
CA ASN A 242 7.25 -32.08 -8.89
C ASN A 242 6.17 -32.30 -9.96
N GLN A 243 5.53 -31.25 -10.47
CA GLN A 243 4.49 -31.28 -11.49
C GLN A 243 3.31 -32.20 -11.11
N LEU A 244 2.94 -32.21 -9.81
CA LEU A 244 1.87 -33.04 -9.28
C LEU A 244 0.50 -32.33 -9.42
N PRO A 245 -0.61 -33.06 -9.39
CA PRO A 245 -1.94 -32.49 -9.37
C PRO A 245 -2.22 -31.62 -8.14
N TRP A 246 -3.11 -30.65 -8.30
CA TRP A 246 -3.61 -29.81 -7.21
C TRP A 246 -5.12 -29.65 -7.28
N THR A 247 -5.82 -29.95 -6.19
CA THR A 247 -7.27 -29.86 -6.10
C THR A 247 -7.67 -28.66 -5.23
N LEU A 248 -8.60 -27.86 -5.73
CA LEU A 248 -9.30 -26.84 -4.96
C LEU A 248 -10.44 -27.53 -4.22
N GLU A 249 -10.47 -27.37 -2.90
CA GLU A 249 -11.37 -28.11 -2.01
C GLU A 249 -12.00 -27.17 -1.00
N PHE A 250 -13.17 -27.55 -0.50
CA PHE A 250 -13.84 -26.87 0.60
C PHE A 250 -14.62 -27.91 1.46
N PRO A 251 -14.91 -27.66 2.74
CA PRO A 251 -15.76 -28.54 3.53
C PRO A 251 -17.05 -28.90 2.80
N ASP A 252 -17.47 -30.16 2.94
CA ASP A 252 -18.80 -30.60 2.52
C ASP A 252 -19.84 -30.09 3.53
N ILE A 253 -20.39 -28.90 3.22
CA ILE A 253 -21.33 -28.21 4.12
C ILE A 253 -22.61 -29.01 4.33
N ASP A 254 -23.09 -29.72 3.30
CA ASP A 254 -24.33 -30.50 3.39
C ASP A 254 -24.09 -31.86 4.05
N GLY A 255 -22.95 -32.50 3.76
CA GLY A 255 -22.56 -33.78 4.33
C GLY A 255 -22.13 -33.71 5.82
N ALA A 256 -21.73 -32.53 6.32
CA ALA A 256 -21.27 -32.34 7.70
C ALA A 256 -21.72 -30.99 8.28
N ARG A 257 -23.00 -30.68 8.18
CA ARG A 257 -23.54 -29.35 8.49
C ARG A 257 -23.35 -28.91 9.94
N GLU A 258 -23.60 -29.81 10.91
CA GLU A 258 -23.43 -29.48 12.31
C GLU A 258 -21.97 -29.28 12.70
N GLU A 259 -21.09 -30.13 12.17
CA GLU A 259 -19.65 -30.03 12.33
C GLU A 259 -19.12 -28.74 11.69
N TYR A 260 -19.62 -28.39 10.48
CA TYR A 260 -19.28 -27.16 9.80
C TYR A 260 -19.63 -25.94 10.64
N ARG A 261 -20.82 -25.83 11.15
CA ARG A 261 -21.25 -24.73 12.00
C ARG A 261 -20.43 -24.60 13.25
N LYS A 262 -20.07 -25.72 13.90
CA LYS A 262 -19.34 -25.73 15.18
C LYS A 262 -17.82 -25.59 15.04
N HIS A 263 -17.24 -26.13 13.98
CA HIS A 263 -15.81 -26.41 13.92
C HIS A 263 -15.09 -25.81 12.72
N TRP A 264 -15.82 -25.26 11.73
CA TRP A 264 -15.17 -24.62 10.59
C TRP A 264 -14.63 -23.24 10.98
N ASP A 265 -13.31 -23.10 10.88
CA ASP A 265 -12.56 -21.90 11.24
C ASP A 265 -11.65 -21.38 10.10
N GLY A 266 -11.83 -21.91 8.87
CA GLY A 266 -10.99 -21.59 7.73
C GLY A 266 -9.71 -22.44 7.62
N ASN A 267 -9.49 -23.40 8.52
CA ASN A 267 -8.30 -24.28 8.48
C ASN A 267 -8.68 -25.65 7.89
N LEU A 268 -8.45 -25.81 6.58
CA LEU A 268 -8.79 -27.04 5.86
C LEU A 268 -8.02 -28.27 6.37
N ASP A 269 -6.76 -28.10 6.73
CA ASP A 269 -5.94 -29.23 7.24
C ASP A 269 -6.43 -29.70 8.62
N SER A 270 -6.84 -28.77 9.51
CA SER A 270 -7.48 -29.09 10.78
C SER A 270 -8.83 -29.78 10.57
N TRP A 271 -9.62 -29.33 9.59
CA TRP A 271 -10.89 -29.95 9.20
C TRP A 271 -10.71 -31.40 8.77
N LYS A 272 -9.78 -31.65 7.85
CA LYS A 272 -9.43 -33.00 7.36
C LYS A 272 -8.86 -33.90 8.46
N ALA A 273 -8.02 -33.34 9.34
CA ALA A 273 -7.42 -34.09 10.45
C ALA A 273 -8.47 -34.61 11.45
N LYS A 274 -9.64 -33.93 11.55
CA LYS A 274 -10.78 -34.40 12.34
C LYS A 274 -11.65 -35.44 11.60
N GLY A 275 -11.28 -35.81 10.38
CA GLY A 275 -12.01 -36.78 9.56
C GLY A 275 -13.28 -36.25 8.88
N TYR A 276 -13.46 -34.92 8.86
CA TYR A 276 -14.63 -34.31 8.23
C TYR A 276 -14.54 -34.28 6.70
N PRO A 277 -15.66 -34.45 5.96
CA PRO A 277 -15.66 -34.56 4.52
C PRO A 277 -15.40 -33.21 3.84
N VAL A 278 -14.85 -33.31 2.61
CA VAL A 278 -14.59 -32.18 1.73
C VAL A 278 -15.16 -32.43 0.33
N VAL A 279 -15.52 -31.36 -0.36
CA VAL A 279 -15.91 -31.37 -1.78
C VAL A 279 -14.76 -30.83 -2.61
N ALA A 280 -14.45 -31.56 -3.70
CA ALA A 280 -13.51 -31.10 -4.72
C ALA A 280 -14.26 -30.26 -5.75
N TYR A 281 -13.78 -29.04 -5.96
CA TYR A 281 -14.38 -28.10 -6.95
C TYR A 281 -13.67 -28.15 -8.29
N LYS A 282 -12.35 -28.17 -8.28
CA LYS A 282 -11.54 -28.23 -9.49
C LYS A 282 -10.19 -28.87 -9.20
N THR A 283 -9.76 -29.77 -10.07
CA THR A 283 -8.42 -30.36 -10.04
C THR A 283 -7.63 -29.86 -11.25
N TYR A 284 -6.45 -29.30 -10.97
CA TYR A 284 -5.43 -29.03 -11.97
C TYR A 284 -4.57 -30.26 -12.12
N GLU A 285 -4.25 -30.68 -13.34
CA GLU A 285 -3.38 -31.81 -13.58
C GLU A 285 -1.96 -31.52 -13.08
N LYS A 286 -1.56 -30.25 -13.12
CA LYS A 286 -0.27 -29.76 -12.60
C LYS A 286 -0.49 -28.53 -11.74
N ALA A 287 -0.01 -28.55 -10.52
CA ALA A 287 -0.05 -27.38 -9.62
C ALA A 287 0.65 -26.14 -10.23
N SER A 288 1.61 -26.35 -11.13
CA SER A 288 2.31 -25.28 -11.85
C SER A 288 1.39 -24.42 -12.71
N GLU A 289 0.24 -24.92 -13.17
CA GLU A 289 -0.74 -24.11 -13.91
C GLU A 289 -1.34 -23.01 -13.04
N LEU A 290 -1.70 -23.32 -11.79
CA LEU A 290 -2.22 -22.36 -10.84
C LEU A 290 -1.12 -21.40 -10.35
N TRP A 291 0.11 -21.92 -10.17
CA TRP A 291 1.27 -21.12 -9.85
C TRP A 291 1.59 -20.11 -10.95
N ASP A 292 1.56 -20.51 -12.23
CA ASP A 292 1.76 -19.62 -13.36
C ASP A 292 0.69 -18.52 -13.43
N LEU A 293 -0.57 -18.85 -13.12
CA LEU A 293 -1.65 -17.86 -13.05
C LEU A 293 -1.36 -16.81 -11.96
N LEU A 294 -0.93 -17.25 -10.77
CA LEU A 294 -0.55 -16.37 -9.67
C LEU A 294 0.64 -15.48 -10.06
N MET A 295 1.70 -16.07 -10.59
CA MET A 295 2.91 -15.34 -10.98
C MET A 295 2.65 -14.35 -12.11
N LYS A 296 1.82 -14.67 -13.10
CA LYS A 296 1.41 -13.74 -14.17
C LYS A 296 0.66 -12.54 -13.62
N SER A 297 -0.26 -12.77 -12.68
CA SER A 297 -1.00 -11.69 -12.02
C SER A 297 -0.04 -10.76 -11.26
N THR A 298 0.85 -11.32 -10.45
CA THR A 298 1.84 -10.57 -9.69
C THR A 298 2.82 -9.81 -10.60
N TYR A 299 3.28 -10.43 -11.67
CA TYR A 299 4.15 -9.80 -12.67
C TYR A 299 3.50 -8.59 -13.34
N ASN A 300 2.20 -8.70 -13.67
CA ASN A 300 1.46 -7.66 -14.39
C ASN A 300 0.99 -6.51 -13.50
N ARG A 301 0.71 -6.76 -12.20
CA ARG A 301 0.08 -5.79 -11.30
C ARG A 301 0.73 -5.66 -9.92
N ASN A 302 1.85 -6.36 -9.66
CA ASN A 302 2.52 -6.43 -8.37
C ASN A 302 1.67 -7.07 -7.24
N GLU A 303 0.51 -7.60 -7.59
CA GLU A 303 -0.43 -8.25 -6.68
C GLU A 303 -1.14 -9.43 -7.35
N PRO A 304 -1.54 -10.45 -6.54
CA PRO A 304 -1.34 -10.58 -5.11
C PRO A 304 0.09 -10.92 -4.71
N GLY A 305 0.47 -10.59 -3.47
CA GLY A 305 1.70 -11.09 -2.84
C GLY A 305 1.61 -12.57 -2.49
N VAL A 306 2.73 -13.16 -2.10
CA VAL A 306 2.83 -14.57 -1.68
C VAL A 306 3.29 -14.65 -0.23
N LEU A 307 2.59 -15.46 0.58
CA LEU A 307 2.93 -15.75 1.97
C LEU A 307 3.09 -17.29 2.14
N PHE A 308 4.23 -17.71 2.66
CA PHE A 308 4.55 -19.14 2.89
C PHE A 308 4.03 -19.54 4.27
N ILE A 309 2.77 -19.99 4.29
CA ILE A 309 2.03 -20.14 5.55
C ILE A 309 2.61 -21.19 6.48
N ASP A 310 3.17 -22.26 5.94
CA ASP A 310 3.79 -23.31 6.77
C ASP A 310 5.10 -22.82 7.39
N THR A 311 5.91 -22.05 6.65
CA THR A 311 7.12 -21.40 7.20
C THR A 311 6.74 -20.42 8.32
N ILE A 312 5.65 -19.65 8.13
CA ILE A 312 5.13 -18.74 9.15
C ILE A 312 4.80 -19.48 10.45
N ASN A 313 3.98 -20.53 10.38
CA ASN A 313 3.54 -21.28 11.56
C ASN A 313 4.66 -22.12 12.18
N LYS A 314 5.54 -22.68 11.37
CA LYS A 314 6.72 -23.45 11.81
C LYS A 314 7.70 -22.61 12.63
N LEU A 315 7.88 -21.33 12.25
CA LEU A 315 8.79 -20.40 12.93
C LEU A 315 8.07 -19.49 13.94
N ASN A 316 6.81 -19.74 14.25
CA ASN A 316 6.06 -19.00 15.24
C ASN A 316 6.51 -19.41 16.66
N ASN A 317 6.89 -18.44 17.50
CA ASN A 317 7.28 -18.67 18.89
C ASN A 317 6.13 -19.24 19.75
N LEU A 318 4.89 -18.94 19.37
CA LEU A 318 3.68 -19.41 20.03
C LEU A 318 2.96 -20.53 19.26
N TYR A 319 3.70 -21.34 18.51
CA TYR A 319 3.17 -22.48 17.74
C TYR A 319 2.24 -23.40 18.54
N TYR A 320 2.40 -23.43 19.86
CA TYR A 320 1.62 -24.24 20.81
C TYR A 320 0.32 -23.57 21.29
N ALA A 321 0.11 -22.31 21.00
CA ALA A 321 -1.00 -21.52 21.55
C ALA A 321 -1.81 -20.76 20.47
N GLU A 322 -1.33 -20.70 19.24
CA GLU A 322 -2.01 -19.98 18.17
C GLU A 322 -1.71 -20.56 16.78
N HIS A 323 -2.62 -20.32 15.85
CA HIS A 323 -2.41 -20.54 14.41
C HIS A 323 -2.50 -19.20 13.68
N ILE A 324 -1.57 -18.96 12.78
CA ILE A 324 -1.48 -17.73 12.00
C ILE A 324 -1.96 -18.01 10.57
N ASN A 325 -2.88 -17.18 10.08
CA ASN A 325 -3.44 -17.25 8.73
C ASN A 325 -3.56 -15.87 8.05
N ALA A 326 -3.09 -14.81 8.72
CA ALA A 326 -3.14 -13.46 8.17
C ALA A 326 -1.94 -12.63 8.59
N THR A 327 -1.82 -11.44 8.00
CA THR A 327 -0.80 -10.44 8.34
C THR A 327 -1.41 -9.05 8.47
N ASN A 328 -0.62 -8.13 9.00
CA ASN A 328 -0.89 -6.71 8.86
C ASN A 328 -0.76 -6.27 7.37
N PRO A 329 -1.20 -5.06 6.99
CA PRO A 329 -1.20 -4.61 5.60
C PRO A 329 0.14 -4.66 4.87
N CYS A 330 1.25 -4.54 5.57
CA CYS A 330 2.59 -4.54 4.97
C CYS A 330 3.32 -5.88 5.05
N GLY A 331 2.75 -6.88 5.72
CA GLY A 331 3.26 -8.25 5.77
C GLY A 331 4.42 -8.51 6.75
N GLU A 332 4.91 -7.49 7.48
CA GLU A 332 6.00 -7.66 8.46
C GLU A 332 5.55 -8.27 9.79
N GLN A 333 4.26 -8.25 10.07
CA GLN A 333 3.69 -8.85 11.26
C GLN A 333 2.68 -9.93 10.88
N VAL A 334 3.12 -11.18 10.99
CA VAL A 334 2.27 -12.35 10.86
C VAL A 334 1.55 -12.57 12.19
N LEU A 335 0.23 -12.55 12.16
CA LEU A 335 -0.57 -12.44 13.37
C LEU A 335 -1.77 -13.41 13.34
N PRO A 336 -2.13 -13.99 14.47
CA PRO A 336 -3.39 -14.72 14.63
C PRO A 336 -4.57 -13.75 14.69
N VAL A 337 -5.77 -14.28 14.62
CA VAL A 337 -7.01 -13.53 14.87
C VAL A 337 -6.96 -12.85 16.24
N GLY A 338 -7.20 -11.55 16.27
CA GLY A 338 -7.07 -10.70 17.47
C GLY A 338 -5.65 -10.18 17.71
N GLY A 339 -4.70 -10.53 16.87
CA GLY A 339 -3.31 -10.08 16.99
C GLY A 339 -3.14 -8.59 16.71
N SER A 340 -2.10 -8.02 17.31
CA SER A 340 -1.75 -6.60 17.19
C SER A 340 -0.28 -6.39 16.84
N CYS A 341 -0.01 -5.34 16.11
CA CYS A 341 1.29 -4.98 15.56
C CYS A 341 1.82 -3.71 16.26
N LEU A 342 2.74 -3.86 17.18
CA LEU A 342 3.43 -2.78 17.85
C LEU A 342 4.84 -2.63 17.30
N LEU A 343 5.15 -1.48 16.69
CA LEU A 343 6.37 -1.28 15.91
C LEU A 343 7.26 -0.18 16.46
N GLY A 344 8.56 -0.35 16.29
CA GLY A 344 9.59 0.66 16.52
C GLY A 344 10.89 0.22 15.84
N SER A 345 11.75 1.16 15.46
CA SER A 345 12.95 0.86 14.67
C SER A 345 14.19 1.59 15.19
N ILE A 346 15.28 0.87 15.31
CA ILE A 346 16.63 1.41 15.53
C ILE A 346 17.10 2.06 14.23
N ASN A 347 17.54 3.30 14.28
CA ASN A 347 18.10 4.01 13.12
C ASN A 347 19.57 3.70 12.98
N LEU A 348 19.91 2.78 12.11
CA LEU A 348 21.28 2.29 11.95
C LEU A 348 22.29 3.37 11.57
N THR A 349 21.87 4.47 10.95
CA THR A 349 22.77 5.62 10.65
C THR A 349 23.37 6.26 11.90
N LYS A 350 22.77 6.04 13.07
CA LYS A 350 23.24 6.52 14.37
C LYS A 350 24.14 5.53 15.10
N PHE A 351 24.32 4.34 14.52
CA PHE A 351 25.09 3.22 15.09
C PHE A 351 26.17 2.71 14.14
N VAL A 352 26.76 3.64 13.36
CA VAL A 352 27.93 3.37 12.53
C VAL A 352 29.20 3.82 13.24
N ASN A 353 30.25 2.98 13.19
CA ASN A 353 31.58 3.32 13.59
C ASN A 353 32.43 3.58 12.34
N SER A 354 32.52 4.83 11.91
CA SER A 354 33.26 5.19 10.68
C SER A 354 34.76 4.89 10.76
N LYS A 355 35.35 4.84 11.95
CA LYS A 355 36.78 4.53 12.14
C LYS A 355 37.05 3.03 11.92
N ALA A 356 36.16 2.18 12.42
CA ALA A 356 36.24 0.74 12.24
C ALA A 356 35.65 0.27 10.91
N ALA A 357 34.94 1.12 10.17
CA ALA A 357 34.09 0.79 9.01
C ALA A 357 33.11 -0.36 9.31
N ASP A 358 32.48 -0.32 10.48
CA ASP A 358 31.58 -1.35 11.01
C ASP A 358 30.49 -0.75 11.90
N TRP A 359 29.60 -1.60 12.42
CA TRP A 359 28.56 -1.20 13.38
C TRP A 359 29.14 -0.83 14.73
N ASP A 360 28.50 0.12 15.43
CA ASP A 360 28.81 0.47 16.83
C ASP A 360 28.04 -0.46 17.78
N TYR A 361 28.55 -1.66 17.99
CA TYR A 361 27.93 -2.69 18.82
C TYR A 361 27.80 -2.27 20.29
N GLU A 362 28.72 -1.48 20.83
CA GLU A 362 28.64 -1.01 22.22
C GLU A 362 27.48 -0.04 22.41
N LYS A 363 27.30 0.84 21.45
CA LYS A 363 26.16 1.75 21.44
C LYS A 363 24.84 0.99 21.23
N LEU A 364 24.80 0.02 20.31
CA LEU A 364 23.62 -0.87 20.12
C LEU A 364 23.27 -1.59 21.42
N ARG A 365 24.27 -2.17 22.13
CA ARG A 365 24.08 -2.84 23.41
C ARG A 365 23.45 -1.95 24.47
N THR A 366 23.77 -0.65 24.44
CA THR A 366 23.20 0.34 25.37
C THR A 366 21.75 0.64 25.05
N TYR A 367 21.38 0.80 23.76
CA TYR A 367 20.07 1.32 23.38
C TYR A 367 19.01 0.25 23.11
N ILE A 368 19.39 -0.98 22.69
CA ILE A 368 18.41 -2.07 22.44
C ILE A 368 17.58 -2.39 23.69
N PRO A 369 18.14 -2.55 24.89
CA PRO A 369 17.35 -2.81 26.09
C PRO A 369 16.38 -1.67 26.44
N ILE A 370 16.80 -0.42 26.19
CA ILE A 370 15.94 0.75 26.43
C ILE A 370 14.78 0.75 25.43
N ALA A 371 15.03 0.39 24.15
CA ALA A 371 14.00 0.29 23.10
C ALA A 371 13.01 -0.84 23.40
N VAL A 372 13.49 -2.01 23.84
CA VAL A 372 12.62 -3.13 24.22
C VAL A 372 11.71 -2.73 25.37
N ARG A 373 12.24 -2.07 26.42
CA ARG A 373 11.45 -1.56 27.54
C ARG A 373 10.45 -0.50 27.11
N PHE A 374 10.87 0.46 26.26
CA PHE A 374 9.97 1.46 25.69
C PHE A 374 8.76 0.79 25.02
N MET A 375 9.01 -0.22 24.17
CA MET A 375 7.96 -0.93 23.45
C MET A 375 7.10 -1.80 24.37
N ASP A 376 7.68 -2.44 25.39
CA ASP A 376 6.90 -3.17 26.42
C ASP A 376 5.99 -2.21 27.19
N ASN A 377 6.45 -1.03 27.55
CA ASN A 377 5.63 0.01 28.18
C ASN A 377 4.50 0.51 27.27
N VAL A 378 4.70 0.55 25.95
CA VAL A 378 3.63 0.87 25.01
C VAL A 378 2.52 -0.17 25.04
N ASN A 379 2.80 -1.47 25.24
CA ASN A 379 1.75 -2.48 25.45
C ASN A 379 0.88 -2.16 26.68
N ASP A 380 1.50 -1.70 27.78
CA ASP A 380 0.78 -1.35 29.00
C ASP A 380 0.00 -0.02 28.86
N ARG A 381 0.51 0.91 28.07
CA ARG A 381 -0.07 2.25 27.85
C ARG A 381 -1.15 2.28 26.77
N SER A 382 -1.11 1.35 25.81
CA SER A 382 -2.01 1.34 24.66
C SER A 382 -3.42 0.94 24.99
N GLN A 383 -4.36 1.49 24.23
CA GLN A 383 -5.75 1.02 24.14
C GLN A 383 -5.93 0.32 22.80
N ALA A 384 -6.67 -0.79 22.80
CA ALA A 384 -7.11 -1.46 21.59
C ALA A 384 -8.56 -1.08 21.28
N PRO A 385 -8.95 -1.01 19.99
CA PRO A 385 -10.32 -0.67 19.60
C PRO A 385 -11.35 -1.75 19.97
N LEU A 386 -10.91 -2.97 20.19
CA LEU A 386 -11.77 -4.13 20.52
C LEU A 386 -11.23 -4.88 21.75
N PRO A 387 -12.12 -5.42 22.61
CA PRO A 387 -11.70 -6.12 23.83
C PRO A 387 -10.78 -7.32 23.56
N GLU A 388 -11.08 -8.11 22.56
CA GLU A 388 -10.29 -9.29 22.19
C GLU A 388 -8.86 -8.95 21.72
N GLN A 389 -8.66 -7.77 21.15
CA GLN A 389 -7.33 -7.29 20.78
C GLN A 389 -6.54 -6.87 22.01
N LEU A 390 -7.19 -6.21 22.96
CA LEU A 390 -6.58 -5.85 24.22
C LEU A 390 -6.16 -7.09 25.02
N GLU A 391 -7.04 -8.08 25.10
CA GLU A 391 -6.74 -9.37 25.72
C GLU A 391 -5.55 -10.05 25.06
N ASN A 392 -5.51 -10.14 23.73
CA ASN A 392 -4.41 -10.74 22.98
C ASN A 392 -3.08 -10.00 23.25
N MET A 393 -3.12 -8.67 23.29
CA MET A 393 -1.96 -7.85 23.63
C MET A 393 -1.41 -8.16 25.02
N GLN A 394 -2.30 -8.23 26.02
CA GLN A 394 -1.94 -8.52 27.41
C GLN A 394 -1.42 -9.95 27.57
N GLN A 395 -2.05 -10.93 26.94
CA GLN A 395 -1.69 -12.34 27.03
C GLN A 395 -0.33 -12.67 26.39
N LYS A 396 0.03 -11.99 25.30
CA LYS A 396 1.19 -12.33 24.47
C LYS A 396 2.30 -11.28 24.47
N ARG A 397 1.98 -10.04 24.79
CA ARG A 397 2.90 -8.89 24.86
C ARG A 397 3.86 -8.80 23.66
N ARG A 398 3.32 -9.07 22.47
CA ARG A 398 4.10 -9.06 21.22
C ARG A 398 4.59 -7.66 20.91
N ILE A 399 5.87 -7.51 20.51
CA ILE A 399 6.44 -6.29 19.98
C ILE A 399 7.15 -6.59 18.65
N GLY A 400 7.45 -5.57 17.86
CA GLY A 400 8.19 -5.66 16.61
C GLY A 400 9.27 -4.59 16.57
N LEU A 401 10.39 -4.83 17.26
CA LEU A 401 11.61 -4.03 17.14
C LEU A 401 12.25 -4.33 15.80
N GLY A 402 12.47 -3.30 14.99
CA GLY A 402 13.11 -3.40 13.70
C GLY A 402 14.29 -2.43 13.56
N ILE A 403 14.67 -2.25 12.30
CA ILE A 403 15.71 -1.31 11.89
C ILE A 403 15.15 -0.35 10.83
N LEU A 404 15.79 0.79 10.67
CA LEU A 404 15.65 1.67 9.52
C LEU A 404 17.02 2.27 9.18
N GLY A 405 17.15 2.83 7.99
CA GLY A 405 18.40 3.43 7.54
C GLY A 405 19.50 2.41 7.22
N TYR A 406 19.16 1.14 6.95
CA TYR A 406 20.16 0.11 6.65
C TYR A 406 20.97 0.43 5.39
N GLY A 407 20.31 0.75 4.26
CA GLY A 407 21.00 1.14 3.03
C GLY A 407 21.82 2.40 3.18
N SER A 408 21.28 3.42 3.88
CA SER A 408 22.00 4.67 4.19
C SER A 408 23.23 4.41 5.07
N ALA A 409 23.11 3.55 6.09
CA ALA A 409 24.23 3.21 6.97
C ALA A 409 25.35 2.44 6.25
N LEU A 410 24.99 1.49 5.38
CA LEU A 410 25.99 0.81 4.52
C LEU A 410 26.73 1.81 3.63
N MET A 411 25.99 2.75 3.02
CA MET A 411 26.62 3.82 2.21
C MET A 411 27.56 4.68 3.06
N MET A 412 27.16 5.08 4.27
CA MET A 412 28.04 5.82 5.20
C MET A 412 29.34 5.05 5.51
N LEU A 413 29.26 3.74 5.58
CA LEU A 413 30.40 2.83 5.80
C LEU A 413 31.18 2.50 4.53
N LYS A 414 30.79 3.05 3.38
CA LYS A 414 31.33 2.73 2.04
C LYS A 414 31.29 1.23 1.71
N VAL A 415 30.15 0.59 2.02
CA VAL A 415 29.88 -0.83 1.77
C VAL A 415 28.75 -0.94 0.76
N ARG A 416 28.97 -1.64 -0.36
CA ARG A 416 27.95 -1.88 -1.38
C ARG A 416 26.86 -2.79 -0.81
N TYR A 417 25.60 -2.39 -0.99
CA TYR A 417 24.44 -3.21 -0.62
C TYR A 417 24.48 -4.58 -1.35
N GLY A 418 24.17 -5.66 -0.64
CA GLY A 418 24.17 -7.03 -1.21
C GLY A 418 25.56 -7.64 -1.48
N SER A 419 26.66 -6.90 -1.27
CA SER A 419 28.01 -7.46 -1.35
C SER A 419 28.27 -8.48 -0.25
N ASP A 420 29.23 -9.39 -0.44
CA ASP A 420 29.58 -10.40 0.56
C ASP A 420 29.98 -9.76 1.91
N LYS A 421 30.66 -8.59 1.86
CA LYS A 421 30.96 -7.81 3.07
C LYS A 421 29.66 -7.35 3.74
N ALA A 422 28.71 -6.78 2.98
CA ALA A 422 27.43 -6.35 3.52
C ALA A 422 26.65 -7.51 4.12
N LEU A 423 26.64 -8.67 3.46
CA LEU A 423 25.93 -9.87 3.95
C LEU A 423 26.51 -10.38 5.26
N LYS A 424 27.85 -10.42 5.38
CA LYS A 424 28.51 -10.80 6.63
C LYS A 424 28.17 -9.81 7.75
N MET A 425 28.27 -8.50 7.50
CA MET A 425 27.88 -7.47 8.46
C MET A 425 26.40 -7.58 8.85
N THR A 426 25.51 -7.98 7.92
CA THR A 426 24.08 -8.20 8.18
C THR A 426 23.86 -9.40 9.09
N GLU A 427 24.57 -10.51 8.87
CA GLU A 427 24.48 -11.70 9.71
C GLU A 427 24.93 -11.41 11.15
N GLU A 428 26.04 -10.74 11.31
CA GLU A 428 26.57 -10.33 12.60
C GLU A 428 25.63 -9.38 13.33
N LEU A 429 25.13 -8.33 12.64
CA LEU A 429 24.15 -7.39 13.15
C LEU A 429 22.83 -8.07 13.55
N GLY A 430 22.28 -8.91 12.67
CA GLY A 430 21.03 -9.63 12.92
C GLY A 430 21.12 -10.53 14.14
N SER A 431 22.20 -11.31 14.24
CA SER A 431 22.48 -12.16 15.40
C SER A 431 22.63 -11.34 16.69
N PHE A 432 23.34 -10.22 16.61
CA PHE A 432 23.54 -9.33 17.75
C PHE A 432 22.21 -8.73 18.24
N ILE A 433 21.43 -8.10 17.34
CA ILE A 433 20.13 -7.48 17.71
C ILE A 433 19.19 -8.53 18.28
N MET A 434 19.09 -9.70 17.66
CA MET A 434 18.24 -10.79 18.13
C MET A 434 18.58 -11.19 19.56
N ASN A 435 19.85 -11.48 19.85
CA ASN A 435 20.23 -11.94 21.17
C ASN A 435 20.13 -10.85 22.24
N GLU A 436 20.50 -9.59 21.94
CA GLU A 436 20.36 -8.48 22.87
C GLU A 436 18.88 -8.17 23.19
N ALA A 437 17.98 -8.19 22.17
CA ALA A 437 16.57 -7.97 22.39
C ALA A 437 15.94 -9.06 23.26
N TYR A 438 16.29 -10.33 22.99
CA TYR A 438 15.76 -11.45 23.79
C TYR A 438 16.31 -11.46 25.21
N ARG A 439 17.58 -11.11 25.43
CA ARG A 439 18.14 -10.91 26.78
C ARG A 439 17.46 -9.78 27.54
N ALA A 440 17.25 -8.65 26.87
CA ALA A 440 16.55 -7.50 27.45
C ALA A 440 15.11 -7.85 27.85
N SER A 441 14.38 -8.62 27.02
CA SER A 441 13.03 -9.08 27.36
C SER A 441 13.02 -10.08 28.51
N ALA A 442 14.05 -10.92 28.65
CA ALA A 442 14.22 -11.81 29.81
C ALA A 442 14.56 -11.03 31.10
N ASP A 443 15.36 -9.95 31.01
CA ASP A 443 15.60 -9.03 32.14
C ASP A 443 14.32 -8.31 32.56
N LEU A 444 13.47 -7.90 31.62
CA LEU A 444 12.15 -7.36 31.91
C LEU A 444 11.24 -8.40 32.56
N ALA A 445 11.29 -9.66 32.14
CA ALA A 445 10.54 -10.73 32.78
C ALA A 445 10.96 -10.95 34.24
N ARG A 446 12.25 -10.85 34.54
CA ARG A 446 12.74 -10.90 35.93
C ARG A 446 12.18 -9.76 36.79
N GLU A 447 11.94 -8.58 36.21
CA GLU A 447 11.43 -7.39 36.91
C GLU A 447 9.90 -7.34 36.95
N LYS A 448 9.23 -7.64 35.84
CA LYS A 448 7.79 -7.40 35.61
C LYS A 448 6.96 -8.69 35.41
N GLY A 449 7.60 -9.87 35.45
CA GLY A 449 7.00 -11.17 35.15
C GLY A 449 7.01 -11.50 33.63
N ALA A 450 6.95 -12.79 33.33
CA ALA A 450 6.83 -13.28 31.96
C ALA A 450 5.45 -12.94 31.36
N PHE A 451 5.31 -13.03 30.03
CA PHE A 451 3.98 -12.90 29.41
C PHE A 451 3.06 -14.06 29.83
N PRO A 452 1.73 -13.83 29.99
CA PRO A 452 0.83 -14.82 30.60
C PRO A 452 0.77 -16.19 29.94
N LEU A 453 0.88 -16.27 28.59
CA LEU A 453 0.87 -17.54 27.85
C LEU A 453 2.25 -18.21 27.77
N TYR A 454 3.25 -17.74 28.52
CA TYR A 454 4.58 -18.34 28.51
C TYR A 454 4.58 -19.73 29.13
N ASP A 455 4.99 -20.72 28.33
CA ASP A 455 5.28 -22.09 28.75
C ASP A 455 6.77 -22.35 28.42
N ALA A 456 7.56 -22.48 29.44
CA ALA A 456 9.04 -22.52 29.31
C ALA A 456 9.51 -23.64 28.38
N ASP A 457 8.96 -24.86 28.55
CA ASP A 457 9.40 -26.02 27.77
C ASP A 457 8.99 -25.90 26.30
N LYS A 458 7.74 -25.51 26.06
CA LYS A 458 7.24 -25.32 24.69
C LYS A 458 7.91 -24.13 24.01
N TYR A 459 8.06 -23.01 24.69
CA TYR A 459 8.68 -21.81 24.11
C TYR A 459 10.12 -22.06 23.69
N LEU A 460 10.93 -22.70 24.59
CA LEU A 460 12.32 -23.04 24.31
C LEU A 460 12.49 -24.16 23.28
N ALA A 461 11.44 -24.99 23.07
CA ALA A 461 11.40 -25.98 22.01
C ALA A 461 11.07 -25.39 20.62
N GLY A 462 10.58 -24.14 20.56
CA GLY A 462 10.22 -23.45 19.32
C GLY A 462 11.39 -23.38 18.34
N GLN A 463 11.12 -23.61 17.05
CA GLN A 463 12.18 -23.69 16.02
C GLN A 463 12.95 -22.38 15.87
N PHE A 464 12.30 -21.24 15.97
CA PHE A 464 12.97 -19.95 15.94
C PHE A 464 13.81 -19.74 17.21
N VAL A 465 13.25 -19.99 18.38
CA VAL A 465 13.92 -19.77 19.68
C VAL A 465 15.18 -20.63 19.82
N ARG A 466 15.22 -21.81 19.18
CA ARG A 466 16.44 -22.66 19.14
C ARG A 466 17.61 -22.02 18.40
N ARG A 467 17.39 -20.97 17.59
CA ARG A 467 18.45 -20.21 16.90
C ARG A 467 19.17 -19.20 17.79
N LEU A 468 18.60 -18.89 18.95
CA LEU A 468 19.25 -18.03 19.95
C LEU A 468 20.52 -18.68 20.47
N GLN A 469 21.48 -17.84 20.86
CA GLN A 469 22.72 -18.29 21.51
C GLN A 469 22.40 -19.10 22.77
N PRO A 470 23.21 -20.10 23.12
CA PRO A 470 22.99 -20.94 24.30
C PRO A 470 22.82 -20.13 25.61
N GLU A 471 23.61 -19.06 25.77
CA GLU A 471 23.58 -18.16 26.94
C GLU A 471 22.26 -17.39 26.99
N THR A 472 21.73 -16.94 25.85
CA THR A 472 20.44 -16.26 25.77
C THR A 472 19.30 -17.22 26.11
N ARG A 473 19.33 -18.45 25.61
CA ARG A 473 18.33 -19.49 25.97
C ARG A 473 18.39 -19.86 27.44
N ALA A 474 19.58 -19.99 28.00
CA ALA A 474 19.77 -20.26 29.44
C ALA A 474 19.23 -19.10 30.29
N HIS A 475 19.42 -17.87 29.86
CA HIS A 475 18.89 -16.67 30.53
C HIS A 475 17.34 -16.67 30.52
N ILE A 476 16.73 -16.96 29.36
CA ILE A 476 15.28 -17.10 29.23
C ILE A 476 14.74 -18.26 30.09
N LYS A 477 15.42 -19.42 30.09
CA LYS A 477 15.02 -20.54 30.95
C LYS A 477 15.00 -20.16 32.44
N LYS A 478 15.95 -19.36 32.87
CA LYS A 478 16.11 -18.94 34.27
C LYS A 478 15.07 -17.88 34.68
N HIS A 479 14.75 -16.92 33.81
CA HIS A 479 13.99 -15.72 34.17
C HIS A 479 12.61 -15.63 33.51
N GLY A 480 12.31 -16.49 32.53
CA GLY A 480 11.19 -16.32 31.62
C GLY A 480 11.50 -15.25 30.56
N ILE A 481 10.47 -14.88 29.82
CA ILE A 481 10.57 -13.82 28.84
C ILE A 481 9.31 -12.95 28.87
N ARG A 482 9.47 -11.62 28.76
CA ARG A 482 8.37 -10.64 28.89
C ARG A 482 7.51 -10.52 27.65
N ASN A 483 8.10 -10.70 26.46
CA ASN A 483 7.47 -10.50 25.18
C ASN A 483 7.55 -11.77 24.34
N SER A 484 6.43 -12.24 23.78
CA SER A 484 6.39 -13.49 23.02
C SER A 484 7.15 -13.44 21.69
N HIS A 485 7.09 -12.30 21.01
CA HIS A 485 7.83 -11.97 19.79
C HIS A 485 8.45 -10.60 19.97
N LEU A 486 9.62 -10.38 19.38
CA LEU A 486 10.38 -9.16 19.59
C LEU A 486 10.76 -8.44 18.31
N LEU A 487 10.93 -9.13 17.18
CA LEU A 487 11.61 -8.57 16.01
C LEU A 487 10.72 -8.61 14.76
N SER A 488 10.69 -7.50 14.03
CA SER A 488 10.11 -7.41 12.68
C SER A 488 10.83 -6.35 11.87
N ILE A 489 10.84 -6.49 10.56
CA ILE A 489 11.38 -5.45 9.68
C ILE A 489 10.23 -4.77 8.95
N GLN A 490 9.84 -3.63 9.45
CA GLN A 490 8.78 -2.79 8.89
C GLN A 490 9.29 -1.90 7.76
N PRO A 491 8.41 -1.46 6.82
CA PRO A 491 8.83 -0.64 5.68
C PRO A 491 9.27 0.77 6.08
N THR A 492 8.88 1.26 7.25
CA THR A 492 9.21 2.57 7.83
C THR A 492 8.99 3.79 6.92
N GLY A 493 8.14 3.71 5.89
CA GLY A 493 7.99 4.73 4.85
C GLY A 493 8.03 6.19 5.32
N ASN A 494 7.06 6.63 6.15
CA ASN A 494 7.07 8.00 6.70
C ASN A 494 8.06 8.18 7.86
N SER A 495 8.38 7.12 8.60
CA SER A 495 9.27 7.20 9.77
C SER A 495 10.73 7.40 9.36
N SER A 496 11.15 6.81 8.24
CA SER A 496 12.50 7.01 7.69
C SER A 496 12.67 8.43 7.15
N VAL A 497 11.65 8.97 6.51
CA VAL A 497 11.64 10.39 6.08
C VAL A 497 11.69 11.31 7.29
N LEU A 498 10.86 11.06 8.33
CA LEU A 498 10.90 11.82 9.59
C LEU A 498 12.31 11.82 10.21
N ALA A 499 13.00 10.69 10.14
CA ALA A 499 14.35 10.52 10.69
C ALA A 499 15.48 11.09 9.79
N ASN A 500 15.23 12.23 9.17
CA ASN A 500 16.16 12.92 8.28
C ASN A 500 16.39 12.22 6.94
N ASN A 501 15.32 11.59 6.40
CA ASN A 501 15.31 10.98 5.08
C ASN A 501 16.39 9.90 4.91
N VAL A 502 16.42 8.94 5.82
CA VAL A 502 17.21 7.72 5.69
C VAL A 502 16.45 6.65 4.90
N SER A 503 17.12 5.61 4.43
CA SER A 503 16.47 4.48 3.75
C SER A 503 15.46 3.76 4.64
N GLY A 504 14.37 3.24 4.08
CA GLY A 504 13.34 2.51 4.83
C GLY A 504 13.77 1.10 5.19
N GLY A 505 13.51 0.67 6.43
CA GLY A 505 13.71 -0.72 6.85
C GLY A 505 15.02 -1.34 6.39
N LEU A 506 14.90 -2.46 5.65
CA LEU A 506 16.00 -3.18 5.00
C LEU A 506 16.25 -2.70 3.55
N GLU A 507 15.51 -1.68 3.09
CA GLU A 507 15.62 -1.23 1.71
C GLU A 507 17.00 -0.60 1.43
N PRO A 508 17.52 -0.75 0.20
CA PRO A 508 18.61 0.10 -0.26
C PRO A 508 18.11 1.55 -0.35
N ILE A 509 19.00 2.49 -0.54
CA ILE A 509 18.62 3.85 -0.91
C ILE A 509 17.86 3.80 -2.23
N PHE A 510 16.66 4.39 -2.28
CA PHE A 510 15.84 4.38 -3.49
C PHE A 510 16.54 5.11 -4.64
N MET A 511 16.89 6.37 -4.42
CA MET A 511 17.73 7.20 -5.29
C MET A 511 18.60 8.12 -4.43
N ALA A 512 19.82 8.37 -4.85
CA ALA A 512 20.74 9.26 -4.15
C ALA A 512 20.15 10.68 -4.03
N GLU A 513 19.60 11.17 -5.13
CA GLU A 513 18.92 12.46 -5.24
C GLU A 513 17.72 12.34 -6.19
N TYR A 514 16.60 12.97 -5.86
CA TYR A 514 15.42 13.00 -6.72
C TYR A 514 14.56 14.24 -6.49
N THR A 515 13.81 14.62 -7.53
CA THR A 515 12.82 15.68 -7.44
C THR A 515 11.47 15.12 -6.98
N ARG A 516 10.98 15.62 -5.86
CA ARG A 516 9.63 15.31 -5.38
C ARG A 516 8.67 16.43 -5.77
N THR A 517 7.64 16.07 -6.53
CA THR A 517 6.57 16.98 -6.93
C THR A 517 5.32 16.72 -6.09
N VAL A 518 4.80 17.75 -5.44
CA VAL A 518 3.59 17.66 -4.62
C VAL A 518 2.58 18.72 -5.06
N ILE A 519 1.34 18.29 -5.29
CA ILE A 519 0.23 19.20 -5.56
C ILE A 519 -0.10 19.94 -4.26
N GLN A 520 -0.13 21.25 -4.31
CA GLN A 520 -0.43 22.09 -3.18
C GLN A 520 -1.80 22.77 -3.36
N PRO A 521 -2.69 22.71 -2.36
CA PRO A 521 -3.99 23.38 -2.44
C PRO A 521 -3.88 24.89 -2.33
N PHE A 522 -2.80 25.38 -1.69
CA PHE A 522 -2.56 26.79 -1.45
C PHE A 522 -1.08 27.11 -1.67
N ALA A 523 -0.89 28.31 -2.04
CA ALA A 523 0.42 28.88 -2.21
C ALA A 523 0.99 29.43 -0.88
N PRO A 524 2.33 29.56 -0.71
CA PRO A 524 2.93 30.22 0.45
C PRO A 524 2.48 31.69 0.55
N SER A 525 2.34 32.20 1.76
CA SER A 525 2.03 33.62 1.99
C SER A 525 3.11 34.51 1.37
N GLY A 526 2.72 35.43 0.51
CA GLY A 526 3.64 36.36 -0.17
C GLY A 526 4.01 35.99 -1.62
N LEU A 527 3.56 34.84 -2.13
CA LEU A 527 3.74 34.50 -3.54
C LEU A 527 2.51 34.95 -4.35
N ALA A 528 2.65 35.83 -5.33
CA ALA A 528 1.56 36.30 -6.20
C ALA A 528 1.38 35.41 -7.42
N VAL A 529 0.12 35.00 -7.73
CA VAL A 529 -0.20 34.28 -8.98
C VAL A 529 -0.49 35.34 -10.07
N PRO A 530 0.12 35.31 -11.26
CA PRO A 530 -0.12 36.34 -12.29
C PRO A 530 -1.53 36.25 -12.84
N THR A 531 -2.14 37.40 -13.01
CA THR A 531 -3.49 37.57 -13.55
C THR A 531 -3.55 37.57 -15.07
N ASN A 532 -2.41 37.61 -15.76
CA ASN A 532 -2.32 37.86 -17.21
C ASN A 532 -1.89 36.65 -18.06
N VAL A 533 -1.77 35.50 -17.51
CA VAL A 533 -1.71 34.24 -18.27
C VAL A 533 -3.15 33.77 -18.45
N ASN A 534 -3.53 33.28 -19.62
CA ASN A 534 -4.88 32.82 -20.00
C ASN A 534 -5.44 31.64 -19.17
N TRP A 535 -5.27 31.71 -17.90
CA TRP A 535 -5.67 30.78 -16.88
C TRP A 535 -6.82 31.44 -16.18
N SER A 536 -8.00 31.00 -16.47
CA SER A 536 -9.20 31.46 -15.76
C SER A 536 -8.89 31.48 -14.27
N ALA A 537 -8.75 32.69 -13.76
CA ALA A 537 -8.31 33.01 -12.44
C ALA A 537 -9.06 32.19 -11.40
N LYS A 538 -8.41 31.24 -10.76
CA LYS A 538 -8.77 30.92 -9.39
C LYS A 538 -8.00 31.87 -8.50
N THR A 539 -8.67 32.94 -8.10
CA THR A 539 -8.23 33.82 -7.03
C THR A 539 -8.21 32.98 -5.75
N PHE A 540 -7.05 32.62 -5.26
CA PHE A 540 -6.93 31.99 -3.95
C PHE A 540 -6.96 33.06 -2.89
N THR A 541 -8.11 33.27 -2.28
CA THR A 541 -8.23 34.08 -1.09
C THR A 541 -7.88 33.22 0.12
N THR A 542 -6.72 33.45 0.72
CA THR A 542 -6.42 32.88 2.04
C THR A 542 -7.27 33.60 3.08
N THR A 543 -7.91 32.87 3.98
CA THR A 543 -8.60 33.43 5.15
C THR A 543 -7.55 34.12 6.05
N GLY A 544 -7.44 35.43 5.93
CA GLY A 544 -6.56 36.26 6.77
C GLY A 544 -5.77 37.34 6.04
N GLY A 545 -5.86 37.45 4.72
CA GLY A 545 -5.19 38.51 3.98
C GLY A 545 -4.88 38.15 2.53
N THR A 546 -4.85 39.15 1.67
CA THR A 546 -4.46 39.03 0.26
C THR A 546 -3.00 38.64 0.19
N SER A 547 -2.70 37.39 -0.13
CA SER A 547 -1.34 36.94 -0.44
C SER A 547 -0.97 37.41 -1.83
N LYS A 548 0.03 38.27 -1.94
CA LYS A 548 0.59 38.69 -3.21
C LYS A 548 1.62 37.67 -3.69
N TRP A 549 1.42 37.17 -4.91
CA TRP A 549 2.29 36.18 -5.56
C TRP A 549 2.98 36.83 -6.75
N GLU A 550 4.27 36.63 -6.89
CA GLU A 550 5.01 37.02 -8.09
C GLU A 550 5.33 35.76 -8.89
N TRP A 551 4.82 35.71 -10.13
CA TRP A 551 5.25 34.71 -11.07
C TRP A 551 6.61 35.01 -11.62
N ILE A 552 7.36 33.95 -11.78
CA ILE A 552 8.63 34.01 -12.46
C ILE A 552 8.45 33.33 -13.79
N LYS A 553 8.82 34.01 -14.89
CA LYS A 553 8.76 33.44 -16.21
C LYS A 553 9.61 32.17 -16.28
N GLU A 554 9.21 31.22 -17.14
CA GLU A 554 10.02 30.10 -17.54
C GLU A 554 11.43 30.58 -17.93
N GLY A 555 12.48 30.14 -17.23
CA GLY A 555 13.86 30.62 -17.38
C GLY A 555 14.47 31.31 -16.15
N ASP A 556 13.66 31.83 -15.22
CA ASP A 556 14.13 32.51 -13.99
C ASP A 556 14.07 31.59 -12.74
N GLU A 557 14.23 30.30 -12.91
CA GLU A 557 14.12 29.28 -11.85
C GLU A 557 15.08 29.52 -10.66
N ASN A 558 16.21 30.19 -10.90
CA ASN A 558 17.16 30.52 -9.84
C ASN A 558 16.61 31.54 -8.83
N LEU A 559 15.72 32.43 -9.23
CA LEU A 559 15.10 33.43 -8.37
C LEU A 559 14.09 32.80 -7.39
N LEU A 560 13.39 31.74 -7.82
CA LEU A 560 12.49 30.93 -6.96
C LEU A 560 13.29 30.19 -5.88
N ARG A 561 14.42 29.59 -6.24
CA ARG A 561 15.30 28.88 -5.32
C ARG A 561 15.87 29.78 -4.23
N THR A 562 16.24 31.01 -4.56
CA THR A 562 16.81 31.96 -3.60
C THR A 562 15.79 32.54 -2.62
N ARG A 563 14.51 32.58 -2.97
CA ARG A 563 13.45 33.14 -2.10
C ARG A 563 12.75 32.11 -1.21
N PHE A 564 12.76 30.81 -1.59
CA PHE A 564 11.91 29.77 -0.98
C PHE A 564 12.68 28.50 -0.60
N ASP A 565 13.90 28.61 -0.14
CA ASP A 565 14.79 27.50 0.19
C ASP A 565 14.94 26.52 -1.01
N ASP A 566 14.95 25.22 -0.76
CA ASP A 566 15.20 24.19 -1.78
C ASP A 566 13.97 23.82 -2.64
N ALA A 567 12.89 24.59 -2.62
CA ALA A 567 11.67 24.28 -3.33
C ALA A 567 11.44 25.18 -4.55
N VAL A 568 11.07 24.57 -5.67
CA VAL A 568 10.60 25.25 -6.87
C VAL A 568 9.07 25.11 -6.97
N TRP A 569 8.40 26.24 -7.12
CA TRP A 569 6.95 26.24 -7.30
C TRP A 569 6.62 26.42 -8.78
N LYS A 570 5.78 25.53 -9.31
CA LYS A 570 5.32 25.53 -10.70
C LYS A 570 3.81 25.48 -10.74
N PHE A 571 3.21 26.03 -11.76
CA PHE A 571 1.79 25.85 -12.00
C PHE A 571 1.59 24.98 -13.25
N ASP A 572 0.89 23.88 -13.11
CA ASP A 572 0.53 22.94 -14.17
C ASP A 572 -0.97 23.09 -14.49
N GLN A 573 -1.31 23.24 -15.78
CA GLN A 573 -2.70 23.45 -16.21
C GLN A 573 -3.67 22.35 -15.79
N SER A 574 -3.16 21.12 -15.73
CA SER A 574 -3.97 19.94 -15.43
C SER A 574 -3.97 19.59 -13.96
N ARG A 575 -2.87 19.86 -13.24
CA ARG A 575 -2.64 19.44 -11.85
C ARG A 575 -2.73 20.58 -10.83
N GLY A 576 -2.69 21.83 -11.27
CA GLY A 576 -2.70 23.00 -10.39
C GLY A 576 -1.31 23.40 -9.89
N LEU A 577 -1.23 23.92 -8.67
CA LEU A 577 0.00 24.40 -8.08
C LEU A 577 0.86 23.23 -7.61
N LEU A 578 2.10 23.17 -8.06
CA LEU A 578 3.08 22.14 -7.76
C LEU A 578 4.24 22.74 -6.97
N LYS A 579 4.64 22.04 -5.91
CA LYS A 579 5.89 22.28 -5.19
C LYS A 579 6.87 21.17 -5.54
N GLU A 580 7.97 21.52 -6.14
CA GLU A 580 9.10 20.63 -6.43
C GLU A 580 10.22 20.87 -5.43
N THR A 581 10.67 19.82 -4.79
CA THR A 581 11.74 19.87 -3.80
C THR A 581 12.79 18.84 -4.18
N GLN A 582 14.06 19.27 -4.23
CA GLN A 582 15.20 18.35 -4.37
C GLN A 582 15.43 17.64 -3.05
N ILE A 583 15.41 16.31 -3.10
CA ILE A 583 15.57 15.47 -1.93
C ILE A 583 16.79 14.60 -2.09
N LYS A 584 17.65 14.60 -1.07
CA LYS A 584 18.84 13.75 -1.00
C LYS A 584 18.71 12.78 0.16
N ASP A 585 19.21 11.57 0.00
CA ASP A 585 19.34 10.64 1.12
C ASP A 585 20.30 11.18 2.18
N PHE A 586 20.08 10.79 3.43
CA PHE A 586 20.92 11.20 4.57
C PHE A 586 22.41 10.86 4.35
N ALA A 587 22.71 9.68 3.79
CA ALA A 587 24.09 9.25 3.56
C ALA A 587 24.79 10.07 2.46
N VAL A 588 24.05 10.52 1.45
CA VAL A 588 24.59 11.44 0.43
C VAL A 588 25.02 12.75 1.08
N ARG A 589 24.13 13.36 1.88
CA ARG A 589 24.44 14.60 2.66
C ARG A 589 25.61 14.40 3.60
N TYR A 590 25.68 13.24 4.26
CA TYR A 590 26.80 12.88 5.13
C TYR A 590 28.12 12.89 4.37
N HIS A 591 28.20 12.25 3.21
CA HIS A 591 29.43 12.24 2.40
C HIS A 591 29.74 13.59 1.76
N GLU A 592 28.74 14.37 1.36
CA GLU A 592 28.93 15.76 0.89
C GLU A 592 29.54 16.62 1.98
N SER A 593 29.06 16.51 3.23
CA SER A 593 29.61 17.29 4.36
C SER A 593 31.07 16.94 4.70
N LEU A 594 31.51 15.74 4.33
CA LEU A 594 32.88 15.27 4.49
C LEU A 594 33.75 15.48 3.22
N GLY A 595 33.17 15.96 2.13
CA GLY A 595 33.85 16.07 0.85
C GLY A 595 34.23 14.71 0.22
N THR A 596 33.52 13.65 0.57
CA THR A 596 33.82 12.26 0.15
C THR A 596 32.72 11.63 -0.72
N TRP A 597 31.73 12.40 -1.17
CA TRP A 597 30.70 11.92 -2.07
C TRP A 597 31.23 11.62 -3.46
N ASP A 598 31.01 10.40 -3.94
CA ASP A 598 31.29 9.99 -5.32
C ASP A 598 30.12 9.11 -5.81
N SER A 599 29.30 9.65 -6.70
CA SER A 599 28.11 8.96 -7.24
C SER A 599 28.45 7.74 -8.11
N ARG A 600 29.72 7.61 -8.54
CA ARG A 600 30.20 6.49 -9.38
C ARG A 600 30.86 5.39 -8.57
N ALA A 601 31.06 5.61 -7.28
CA ALA A 601 31.63 4.59 -6.41
C ALA A 601 30.68 3.37 -6.28
N ASP A 602 31.22 2.18 -6.26
CA ASP A 602 30.45 0.92 -6.12
C ASP A 602 29.55 0.90 -4.86
N TRP A 603 30.00 1.52 -3.79
CA TRP A 603 29.22 1.66 -2.56
C TRP A 603 28.07 2.67 -2.63
N ALA A 604 28.05 3.56 -3.63
CA ALA A 604 26.95 4.50 -3.89
C ALA A 604 25.76 3.79 -4.57
N SER A 605 25.44 2.59 -4.09
CA SER A 605 24.40 1.75 -4.66
C SER A 605 22.99 2.22 -4.28
N THR A 606 22.09 2.19 -5.25
CA THR A 606 20.68 2.54 -5.12
C THR A 606 19.79 1.40 -5.63
N ALA A 607 18.49 1.45 -5.36
CA ALA A 607 17.55 0.43 -5.82
C ALA A 607 17.57 0.20 -7.35
N TYR A 608 18.02 1.19 -8.13
CA TYR A 608 18.08 1.12 -9.59
C TYR A 608 19.32 0.42 -10.15
N ASN A 609 20.42 0.37 -9.40
CA ASN A 609 21.69 -0.22 -9.88
C ASN A 609 22.06 -1.51 -9.15
N LEU A 610 21.15 -2.05 -8.34
CA LEU A 610 21.30 -3.33 -7.67
C LEU A 610 20.71 -4.46 -8.50
N LYS A 611 21.33 -5.63 -8.40
CA LYS A 611 20.77 -6.87 -8.95
C LYS A 611 19.68 -7.40 -8.02
N ILE A 612 18.74 -8.17 -8.58
CA ILE A 612 17.67 -8.81 -7.80
C ILE A 612 18.23 -9.75 -6.75
N GLU A 613 19.31 -10.46 -7.08
CA GLU A 613 20.02 -11.35 -6.17
C GLU A 613 20.54 -10.60 -4.92
N ASP A 614 20.99 -9.36 -5.06
CA ASP A 614 21.45 -8.53 -3.93
C ASP A 614 20.30 -8.31 -2.91
N HIS A 615 19.06 -8.11 -3.41
CA HIS A 615 17.87 -7.99 -2.57
C HIS A 615 17.55 -9.31 -1.86
N VAL A 616 17.51 -10.42 -2.59
CA VAL A 616 17.13 -11.74 -2.06
C VAL A 616 18.14 -12.23 -1.03
N ARG A 617 19.43 -12.16 -1.34
CA ARG A 617 20.49 -12.57 -0.41
C ARG A 617 20.47 -11.76 0.90
N THR A 618 20.21 -10.47 0.80
CA THR A 618 20.09 -9.61 2.00
C THR A 618 18.87 -10.00 2.84
N MET A 619 17.72 -10.29 2.19
CA MET A 619 16.52 -10.79 2.87
C MET A 619 16.78 -12.16 3.52
N GLU A 620 17.40 -13.08 2.81
CA GLU A 620 17.69 -14.42 3.30
C GLU A 620 18.52 -14.38 4.57
N VAL A 621 19.62 -13.62 4.56
CA VAL A 621 20.51 -13.52 5.73
C VAL A 621 19.75 -12.97 6.93
N LEU A 622 19.03 -11.84 6.78
CA LEU A 622 18.36 -11.21 7.92
C LEU A 622 17.14 -12.01 8.40
N SER A 623 16.45 -12.74 7.52
CA SER A 623 15.26 -13.54 7.87
C SER A 623 15.53 -14.61 8.93
N ARG A 624 16.77 -15.04 9.06
CA ARG A 624 17.20 -16.02 10.07
C ARG A 624 17.10 -15.49 11.49
N PHE A 625 17.07 -14.17 11.66
CA PHE A 625 17.14 -13.46 12.93
C PHE A 625 15.87 -12.68 13.30
N VAL A 626 14.79 -12.82 12.51
CA VAL A 626 13.52 -12.10 12.71
C VAL A 626 12.40 -13.09 13.00
N ASP A 627 11.81 -12.99 14.18
CA ASP A 627 10.76 -13.92 14.66
C ASP A 627 9.36 -13.64 14.05
N ALA A 628 9.02 -12.38 13.77
CA ALA A 628 7.81 -12.07 13.01
C ALA A 628 8.06 -12.22 11.50
N ALA A 629 8.06 -11.16 10.73
CA ALA A 629 8.37 -11.18 9.29
C ALA A 629 9.07 -9.89 8.85
N MET A 630 9.30 -9.78 7.55
CA MET A 630 9.97 -8.62 6.97
C MET A 630 9.12 -8.07 5.82
N SER A 631 8.92 -6.77 5.81
CA SER A 631 8.38 -6.05 4.66
C SER A 631 9.53 -5.54 3.81
N LYS A 632 9.77 -6.20 2.71
CA LYS A 632 10.81 -5.84 1.73
C LYS A 632 10.27 -6.05 0.33
N THR A 633 10.32 -5.01 -0.46
CA THR A 633 9.95 -5.08 -1.87
C THR A 633 11.16 -5.45 -2.72
N VAL A 634 11.02 -6.46 -3.57
CA VAL A 634 12.01 -6.76 -4.60
C VAL A 634 11.69 -5.90 -5.81
N ASN A 635 12.54 -4.91 -6.08
CA ASN A 635 12.40 -4.06 -7.26
C ASN A 635 12.85 -4.84 -8.49
N VAL A 636 12.01 -4.85 -9.52
CA VAL A 636 12.19 -5.61 -10.75
C VAL A 636 12.13 -4.65 -11.93
N PRO A 637 13.12 -4.62 -12.83
CA PRO A 637 13.08 -3.82 -14.05
C PRO A 637 11.83 -4.09 -14.90
N ALA A 638 11.43 -3.11 -15.71
CA ALA A 638 10.25 -3.24 -16.57
C ALA A 638 10.35 -4.39 -17.57
N ASP A 639 11.56 -4.65 -18.08
CA ASP A 639 11.89 -5.65 -19.08
C ASP A 639 12.38 -6.99 -18.50
N TYR A 640 12.27 -7.17 -17.16
CA TYR A 640 12.75 -8.40 -16.51
C TYR A 640 12.00 -9.63 -17.03
N PRO A 641 12.70 -10.71 -17.44
CA PRO A 641 12.06 -11.87 -18.02
C PRO A 641 11.09 -12.58 -17.06
N TYR A 642 9.92 -12.93 -17.54
CA TYR A 642 8.88 -13.58 -16.73
C TYR A 642 9.34 -14.90 -16.08
N GLU A 643 10.07 -15.73 -16.79
CA GLU A 643 10.56 -17.02 -16.25
C GLU A 643 11.59 -16.83 -15.12
N GLU A 644 12.40 -15.80 -15.19
CA GLU A 644 13.31 -15.43 -14.10
C GLU A 644 12.54 -14.86 -12.91
N PHE A 645 11.50 -14.06 -13.17
CA PHE A 645 10.60 -13.58 -12.13
C PHE A 645 9.92 -14.74 -11.37
N LYS A 646 9.43 -15.74 -12.08
CA LYS A 646 8.84 -16.93 -11.49
C LYS A 646 9.86 -17.73 -10.67
N ARG A 647 11.11 -17.84 -11.16
CA ARG A 647 12.22 -18.50 -10.45
C ARG A 647 12.55 -17.78 -9.14
N LEU A 648 12.56 -16.45 -9.14
CA LEU A 648 12.78 -15.64 -7.96
C LEU A 648 11.88 -16.07 -6.78
N TYR A 649 10.59 -16.27 -7.01
CA TYR A 649 9.66 -16.70 -5.95
C TYR A 649 9.91 -18.14 -5.47
N MET A 650 10.35 -19.03 -6.37
CA MET A 650 10.79 -20.38 -5.98
C MET A 650 12.06 -20.35 -5.14
N ASP A 651 13.02 -19.51 -5.50
CA ASP A 651 14.28 -19.37 -4.75
C ASP A 651 14.03 -18.79 -3.36
N VAL A 652 13.15 -17.79 -3.26
CA VAL A 652 12.71 -17.24 -1.96
C VAL A 652 12.05 -18.32 -1.09
N PHE A 653 11.16 -19.16 -1.65
CA PHE A 653 10.58 -20.30 -0.93
C PHE A 653 11.65 -21.28 -0.41
N LYS A 654 12.63 -21.62 -1.24
CA LYS A 654 13.71 -22.58 -0.90
C LYS A 654 14.61 -22.12 0.24
N THR A 655 14.63 -20.84 0.58
CA THR A 655 15.36 -20.34 1.77
C THR A 655 14.85 -20.95 3.08
N GLY A 656 13.56 -21.31 3.14
CA GLY A 656 12.91 -21.89 4.33
C GLY A 656 12.84 -20.95 5.54
N THR A 657 13.18 -19.67 5.37
CA THR A 657 13.20 -18.65 6.44
C THR A 657 12.44 -17.39 6.09
N ILE A 658 12.36 -17.04 4.82
CA ILE A 658 11.58 -15.92 4.32
C ILE A 658 10.10 -16.32 4.36
N LYS A 659 9.27 -15.52 5.02
CA LYS A 659 7.84 -15.81 5.28
C LYS A 659 6.90 -15.30 4.21
N GLY A 660 7.37 -14.44 3.32
CA GLY A 660 6.59 -13.90 2.22
C GLY A 660 7.44 -13.05 1.29
N CYS A 661 6.93 -12.83 0.08
CA CYS A 661 7.59 -12.03 -0.94
C CYS A 661 6.60 -11.12 -1.64
N THR A 662 7.00 -9.87 -1.81
CA THR A 662 6.34 -8.88 -2.67
C THR A 662 7.35 -8.30 -3.63
N SER A 663 6.90 -8.01 -4.84
CA SER A 663 7.74 -7.40 -5.87
C SER A 663 7.08 -6.14 -6.41
N TYR A 664 7.90 -5.25 -6.92
CA TYR A 664 7.47 -4.08 -7.67
C TYR A 664 8.19 -4.06 -9.00
N ARG A 665 7.45 -4.29 -10.09
CA ARG A 665 7.99 -4.15 -11.45
C ARG A 665 7.75 -2.75 -11.96
N GLU A 666 8.80 -2.12 -12.44
CA GLU A 666 8.77 -0.76 -12.96
C GLU A 666 7.73 -0.61 -14.09
N GLY A 667 7.02 0.52 -14.12
CA GLY A 667 6.00 0.81 -15.14
C GLY A 667 4.63 0.16 -14.94
N THR A 668 4.45 -0.73 -13.97
CA THR A 668 3.15 -1.41 -13.71
C THR A 668 2.16 -0.56 -12.90
N MET A 669 2.63 0.49 -12.24
CA MET A 669 1.80 1.46 -11.51
C MET A 669 2.26 2.87 -11.84
N THR A 670 1.35 3.86 -11.75
CA THR A 670 1.70 5.27 -11.99
C THR A 670 2.71 5.73 -10.93
N ALA A 671 3.93 6.06 -11.37
CA ALA A 671 5.00 6.47 -10.48
C ALA A 671 4.67 7.79 -9.77
N VAL A 672 4.77 7.81 -8.44
CA VAL A 672 4.64 9.03 -7.62
C VAL A 672 5.96 9.81 -7.55
N LEU A 673 7.08 9.16 -7.90
CA LEU A 673 8.44 9.69 -7.87
C LEU A 673 9.07 9.60 -9.26
N ALA A 674 9.69 10.67 -9.72
CA ALA A 674 10.43 10.70 -10.98
C ALA A 674 11.93 11.00 -10.71
N ALA A 675 12.81 10.26 -11.41
CA ALA A 675 14.25 10.54 -11.37
C ALA A 675 14.54 11.90 -12.03
N THR A 676 15.49 12.65 -11.47
CA THR A 676 16.05 13.82 -12.16
C THR A 676 16.90 13.34 -13.32
N SER A 677 16.39 13.49 -14.55
CA SER A 677 17.22 13.21 -15.73
C SER A 677 18.35 14.22 -15.80
N SER A 678 19.58 13.80 -15.57
CA SER A 678 20.75 14.46 -16.13
C SER A 678 20.60 14.39 -17.64
N SER A 679 20.66 15.54 -18.30
CA SER A 679 20.60 15.68 -19.75
C SER A 679 21.61 14.74 -20.43
N SER A 680 21.15 13.60 -20.93
CA SER A 680 21.78 12.84 -21.96
C SER A 680 20.85 12.86 -23.17
N THR A 681 21.39 13.32 -24.28
CA THR A 681 20.85 13.37 -25.63
C THR A 681 19.98 12.15 -25.96
N GLY A 682 18.81 12.46 -26.56
CA GLY A 682 17.71 11.55 -26.79
C GLY A 682 18.01 10.25 -27.51
N GLU A 683 17.42 9.21 -26.98
CA GLU A 683 16.77 8.17 -27.77
C GLU A 683 15.34 8.08 -27.20
N GLU A 684 14.35 8.38 -28.03
CA GLU A 684 12.94 8.21 -27.75
C GLU A 684 12.66 6.73 -27.52
N LEU A 685 12.45 6.36 -26.24
CA LEU A 685 11.83 5.09 -25.92
C LEU A 685 10.39 5.13 -26.47
N SER A 686 10.03 4.16 -27.32
CA SER A 686 8.73 3.93 -27.92
C SER A 686 7.65 3.69 -26.84
N GLY A 687 7.23 4.77 -26.18
CA GLY A 687 6.02 4.82 -25.36
C GLY A 687 4.82 5.16 -26.25
N ILE A 688 3.61 4.81 -25.80
CA ILE A 688 2.37 5.23 -26.45
C ILE A 688 2.45 6.73 -26.75
N PRO A 689 2.35 7.18 -28.01
CA PRO A 689 2.47 8.58 -28.37
C PRO A 689 1.42 9.40 -27.60
N ARG A 690 1.85 10.34 -26.77
CA ARG A 690 0.94 11.26 -26.10
C ARG A 690 0.56 12.35 -27.10
N THR A 691 -0.60 12.21 -27.72
CA THR A 691 -1.14 13.24 -28.60
C THR A 691 -1.72 14.38 -27.76
N LYS A 692 -1.43 15.61 -28.14
CA LYS A 692 -2.07 16.80 -27.58
C LYS A 692 -3.40 17.00 -28.29
N ALA A 693 -4.52 17.07 -27.56
CA ALA A 693 -5.83 17.33 -28.16
C ALA A 693 -5.81 18.65 -28.94
N VAL A 694 -6.33 18.61 -30.14
CA VAL A 694 -6.48 19.81 -30.97
C VAL A 694 -7.45 20.77 -30.26
N SER A 695 -7.16 22.06 -30.25
CA SER A 695 -7.99 23.08 -29.60
C SER A 695 -9.37 23.15 -30.23
N ARG A 696 -10.45 23.01 -29.41
CA ARG A 696 -11.83 23.07 -29.90
C ARG A 696 -12.24 24.48 -30.33
N PRO A 697 -12.69 24.70 -31.56
CA PRO A 697 -13.32 25.95 -31.97
C PRO A 697 -14.58 26.27 -31.17
N LYS A 698 -15.01 27.53 -31.17
CA LYS A 698 -16.27 27.93 -30.53
C LYS A 698 -17.50 27.28 -31.18
N SER A 699 -17.48 27.09 -32.50
CA SER A 699 -18.47 26.35 -33.29
C SER A 699 -17.86 25.18 -34.00
N LEU A 700 -18.58 24.08 -34.07
CA LEU A 700 -18.26 22.89 -34.90
C LEU A 700 -19.44 22.59 -35.79
N ASP A 701 -19.21 22.25 -37.04
CA ASP A 701 -20.24 21.66 -37.89
C ASP A 701 -20.74 20.38 -37.24
N CYS A 702 -22.04 20.15 -37.30
CA CYS A 702 -22.67 19.02 -36.64
C CYS A 702 -23.55 18.23 -37.61
N GLU A 703 -23.27 16.94 -37.74
CA GLU A 703 -24.19 16.02 -38.37
C GLU A 703 -25.09 15.36 -37.33
N ILE A 704 -26.37 15.26 -37.67
CA ILE A 704 -27.44 14.79 -36.79
C ILE A 704 -28.00 13.48 -37.34
N HIS A 705 -27.72 12.38 -36.63
CA HIS A 705 -28.13 11.04 -37.01
C HIS A 705 -29.28 10.55 -36.12
N THR A 706 -30.35 10.07 -36.75
CA THR A 706 -31.44 9.39 -36.05
C THR A 706 -31.42 7.93 -36.39
N LEU A 707 -31.38 7.06 -35.37
CA LEU A 707 -31.38 5.60 -35.59
C LEU A 707 -32.17 4.86 -34.49
N THR A 708 -32.56 3.64 -34.76
CA THR A 708 -33.20 2.77 -33.78
C THR A 708 -32.19 1.75 -33.28
N SER A 709 -32.05 1.62 -31.96
CA SER A 709 -31.25 0.60 -31.33
C SER A 709 -31.99 0.09 -30.11
N ASP A 710 -32.16 -1.23 -30.04
CA ASP A 710 -32.81 -1.92 -28.91
C ASP A 710 -34.24 -1.41 -28.61
N GLY A 711 -35.03 -1.19 -29.66
CA GLY A 711 -36.42 -0.69 -29.55
C GLY A 711 -36.56 0.81 -29.23
N HIS A 712 -35.43 1.52 -29.00
CA HIS A 712 -35.43 2.95 -28.74
C HIS A 712 -34.91 3.76 -29.93
N LYS A 713 -35.51 4.93 -30.17
CA LYS A 713 -35.02 5.89 -31.16
C LYS A 713 -33.98 6.81 -30.50
N TRP A 714 -32.81 6.88 -31.12
CA TRP A 714 -31.66 7.67 -30.66
C TRP A 714 -31.32 8.78 -31.64
N VAL A 715 -30.93 9.93 -31.11
CA VAL A 715 -30.30 11.03 -31.85
C VAL A 715 -28.84 11.09 -31.46
N VAL A 716 -27.96 10.96 -32.42
CA VAL A 716 -26.51 11.08 -32.23
C VAL A 716 -26.02 12.29 -32.98
N LEU A 717 -25.44 13.24 -32.26
CA LEU A 717 -24.84 14.47 -32.77
C LEU A 717 -23.34 14.23 -32.89
N VAL A 718 -22.80 14.41 -34.09
CA VAL A 718 -21.37 14.28 -34.36
C VAL A 718 -20.82 15.64 -34.75
N GLY A 719 -20.05 16.25 -33.87
CA GLY A 719 -19.36 17.50 -34.15
C GLY A 719 -18.08 17.21 -34.97
N LEU A 720 -17.95 17.90 -36.08
CA LEU A 720 -16.86 17.70 -37.04
C LEU A 720 -15.84 18.84 -36.99
N LEU A 721 -14.58 18.49 -37.03
CA LEU A 721 -13.46 19.43 -37.25
C LEU A 721 -12.77 19.04 -38.55
N ASP A 722 -12.78 19.94 -39.50
CA ASP A 722 -12.23 19.72 -40.87
C ASP A 722 -12.80 18.47 -41.56
N GLY A 723 -14.07 18.12 -41.25
CA GLY A 723 -14.79 16.98 -41.78
C GLY A 723 -14.56 15.66 -41.08
N ASP A 724 -13.71 15.60 -40.04
CA ASP A 724 -13.47 14.42 -39.22
C ASP A 724 -14.20 14.51 -37.87
N PRO A 725 -14.73 13.39 -37.34
CA PRO A 725 -15.38 13.36 -36.03
C PRO A 725 -14.49 13.84 -34.90
N TYR A 726 -14.93 14.88 -34.20
CA TYR A 726 -14.19 15.52 -33.12
C TYR A 726 -14.85 15.35 -31.73
N GLU A 727 -16.19 15.43 -31.71
CA GLU A 727 -16.97 15.17 -30.48
C GLU A 727 -18.33 14.53 -30.80
N VAL A 728 -18.87 13.79 -29.85
CA VAL A 728 -20.11 13.01 -30.00
C VAL A 728 -20.99 13.27 -28.79
N PHE A 729 -22.30 13.44 -29.02
CA PHE A 729 -23.36 13.42 -28.03
C PHE A 729 -24.48 12.49 -28.51
N ALA A 730 -25.03 11.66 -27.63
CA ALA A 730 -26.11 10.76 -27.98
C ALA A 730 -27.20 10.77 -26.90
N MET A 731 -28.46 10.85 -27.30
CA MET A 731 -29.61 10.92 -26.42
C MET A 731 -30.86 10.32 -27.08
N LYS A 732 -31.87 9.99 -26.29
CA LYS A 732 -33.13 9.50 -26.83
C LYS A 732 -33.88 10.59 -27.55
N GLN A 733 -34.47 10.27 -28.72
CA GLN A 733 -35.20 11.24 -29.56
C GLN A 733 -36.38 11.90 -28.82
N ASN A 734 -37.10 11.18 -27.98
CA ASN A 734 -38.24 11.69 -27.24
C ASN A 734 -37.87 12.78 -26.22
N ARG A 735 -36.62 12.89 -25.82
CA ARG A 735 -36.15 13.95 -24.95
C ARG A 735 -35.75 15.23 -25.69
N LEU A 736 -35.22 15.05 -26.91
CA LEU A 736 -34.69 16.16 -27.70
C LEU A 736 -35.76 16.93 -28.47
N HIS A 737 -36.93 16.35 -28.69
CA HIS A 737 -38.04 16.87 -29.51
C HIS A 737 -37.65 17.41 -30.89
N LEU A 738 -36.57 16.85 -31.47
CA LEU A 738 -36.05 17.27 -32.76
C LEU A 738 -36.69 16.43 -33.87
N PRO A 739 -37.23 17.05 -34.94
CA PRO A 739 -37.77 16.31 -36.06
C PRO A 739 -36.70 15.41 -36.73
N SER A 740 -37.06 14.21 -37.13
CA SER A 740 -36.18 13.27 -37.81
C SER A 740 -35.68 13.71 -39.19
N THR A 741 -36.27 14.79 -39.72
CA THR A 741 -35.88 15.43 -40.98
C THR A 741 -34.60 16.29 -40.82
N VAL A 742 -34.34 16.77 -39.64
CA VAL A 742 -33.16 17.63 -39.36
C VAL A 742 -31.89 16.77 -39.41
N LYS A 743 -30.91 17.13 -40.24
CA LYS A 743 -29.70 16.35 -40.50
C LYS A 743 -28.41 17.09 -40.20
N LYS A 744 -28.43 18.43 -40.16
CA LYS A 744 -27.25 19.24 -39.99
C LYS A 744 -27.49 20.44 -39.08
N GLY A 745 -26.40 20.96 -38.51
CA GLY A 745 -26.39 22.13 -37.68
C GLY A 745 -25.00 22.46 -37.16
N GLN A 746 -24.94 23.30 -36.13
CA GLN A 746 -23.70 23.70 -35.46
C GLN A 746 -23.75 23.44 -33.97
N LEU A 747 -22.69 22.86 -33.41
CA LEU A 747 -22.45 22.71 -31.98
C LEU A 747 -21.68 23.92 -31.44
N LEU A 748 -22.36 24.76 -30.71
CA LEU A 748 -21.80 25.98 -30.13
C LEU A 748 -21.37 25.74 -28.68
N LYS A 749 -20.10 25.99 -28.36
CA LYS A 749 -19.61 25.95 -26.98
C LYS A 749 -19.77 27.34 -26.35
N GLU A 750 -20.73 27.48 -25.45
CA GLU A 750 -21.02 28.76 -24.76
C GLU A 750 -19.96 29.03 -23.67
N LYS A 751 -19.67 28.04 -22.85
CA LYS A 751 -18.64 28.07 -21.80
C LYS A 751 -18.14 26.63 -21.49
N PRO A 752 -17.07 26.46 -20.71
CA PRO A 752 -16.63 25.12 -20.32
C PRO A 752 -17.78 24.28 -19.76
N GLY A 753 -18.07 23.15 -20.41
CA GLY A 753 -19.13 22.24 -20.03
C GLY A 753 -20.54 22.65 -20.46
N ARG A 754 -20.78 23.66 -21.27
CA ARG A 754 -22.11 24.01 -21.79
C ARG A 754 -22.10 24.13 -23.30
N TYR A 755 -22.98 23.36 -23.96
CA TYR A 755 -23.03 23.20 -25.40
C TYR A 755 -24.49 23.43 -25.90
N ASN A 756 -24.64 24.21 -26.94
CA ASN A 756 -25.90 24.49 -27.60
C ASN A 756 -25.87 23.91 -29.02
N LEU A 757 -27.01 23.44 -29.53
CA LEU A 757 -27.16 23.02 -30.91
C LEU A 757 -28.02 24.04 -31.63
N LEU A 758 -27.53 24.57 -32.75
CA LEU A 758 -28.29 25.38 -33.71
C LEU A 758 -28.36 24.57 -35.01
N THR A 759 -29.55 24.21 -35.45
CA THR A 759 -29.74 23.47 -36.69
C THR A 759 -29.92 24.39 -37.90
N ASP A 760 -29.61 23.88 -39.09
CA ASP A 760 -29.77 24.61 -40.34
C ASP A 760 -31.22 24.97 -40.62
N ASP A 761 -32.15 24.20 -40.05
CA ASP A 761 -33.62 24.46 -40.16
C ASP A 761 -34.12 25.45 -39.09
N GLY A 762 -33.24 26.11 -38.32
CA GLY A 762 -33.56 27.14 -37.36
C GLY A 762 -33.98 26.69 -35.95
N TRP A 763 -33.84 25.39 -35.62
CA TRP A 763 -34.03 24.90 -34.26
C TRP A 763 -32.83 25.26 -33.37
N ALA A 764 -33.10 25.87 -32.24
CA ALA A 764 -32.09 26.19 -31.26
C ALA A 764 -32.34 25.41 -29.96
N LEU A 765 -31.39 24.56 -29.59
CA LEU A 765 -31.42 23.78 -28.34
C LEU A 765 -30.28 24.23 -27.40
N GLY A 766 -30.69 24.74 -26.21
CA GLY A 766 -29.71 25.12 -25.18
C GLY A 766 -29.22 23.92 -24.39
N ASP A 767 -28.06 24.02 -23.84
CA ASP A 767 -27.33 23.01 -23.04
C ASP A 767 -27.73 21.56 -23.28
N ILE A 768 -27.23 21.00 -24.40
CA ILE A 768 -27.56 19.62 -24.85
C ILE A 768 -27.25 18.55 -23.81
N ARG A 769 -26.44 18.84 -22.77
CA ARG A 769 -26.17 17.89 -21.68
C ARG A 769 -27.37 17.60 -20.80
N THR A 770 -28.31 18.52 -20.71
CA THR A 770 -29.54 18.34 -19.91
C THR A 770 -30.46 17.25 -20.46
N PHE A 771 -30.18 16.75 -21.67
CA PHE A 771 -30.96 15.70 -22.33
C PHE A 771 -30.39 14.29 -22.12
N PHE A 772 -29.27 14.12 -21.43
CA PHE A 772 -28.80 12.81 -21.02
C PHE A 772 -29.73 12.19 -19.96
N GLU A 773 -29.81 10.86 -19.95
CA GLU A 773 -30.64 10.12 -18.99
C GLU A 773 -29.86 9.78 -17.72
N SER A 774 -28.54 9.67 -17.80
CA SER A 774 -27.69 9.38 -16.65
C SER A 774 -26.29 9.98 -16.82
N ASP A 775 -25.58 10.10 -15.71
CA ASP A 775 -24.20 10.58 -15.65
C ASP A 775 -23.25 9.63 -16.41
N GLU A 776 -23.55 8.32 -16.48
CA GLU A 776 -22.77 7.35 -17.24
C GLU A 776 -22.84 7.60 -18.74
N GLN A 777 -24.02 8.00 -19.26
CA GLN A 777 -24.17 8.36 -20.67
C GLN A 777 -23.35 9.61 -21.00
N GLU A 778 -23.41 10.64 -20.15
CA GLU A 778 -22.58 11.84 -20.28
C GLU A 778 -21.09 11.50 -20.21
N ALA A 779 -20.67 10.67 -19.25
CA ALA A 779 -19.29 10.25 -19.09
C ALA A 779 -18.77 9.46 -20.31
N LEU A 780 -19.56 8.52 -20.84
CA LEU A 780 -19.17 7.73 -22.00
C LEU A 780 -18.98 8.62 -23.24
N THR A 781 -19.90 9.55 -23.49
CA THR A 781 -19.76 10.48 -24.63
C THR A 781 -18.56 11.41 -24.48
N ARG A 782 -18.23 11.85 -23.25
CA ARG A 782 -17.01 12.62 -22.97
C ARG A 782 -15.75 11.80 -23.24
N MET A 783 -15.72 10.53 -22.84
CA MET A 783 -14.56 9.66 -23.08
C MET A 783 -14.35 9.43 -24.58
N ILE A 784 -15.41 9.12 -25.32
CA ILE A 784 -15.35 8.97 -26.77
C ILE A 784 -14.87 10.27 -27.44
N SER A 785 -15.45 11.42 -27.07
CA SER A 785 -15.05 12.71 -27.57
C SER A 785 -13.60 13.05 -27.23
N THR A 786 -13.12 12.66 -26.05
CA THR A 786 -11.72 12.83 -25.68
C THR A 786 -10.80 11.96 -26.52
N ALA A 787 -11.14 10.70 -26.75
CA ALA A 787 -10.40 9.81 -27.61
C ALA A 787 -10.29 10.34 -29.05
N LEU A 788 -11.42 10.80 -29.62
CA LEU A 788 -11.46 11.41 -30.96
C LEU A 788 -10.56 12.66 -31.04
N ARG A 789 -10.61 13.56 -30.06
CA ARG A 789 -9.77 14.77 -29.97
C ARG A 789 -8.29 14.48 -29.91
N HIS A 790 -7.93 13.36 -29.34
CA HIS A 790 -6.55 12.89 -29.25
C HIS A 790 -6.12 12.03 -30.46
N GLY A 791 -6.97 11.92 -31.51
CA GLY A 791 -6.64 11.22 -32.73
C GLY A 791 -6.68 9.71 -32.61
N ALA A 792 -7.44 9.16 -31.67
CA ALA A 792 -7.63 7.72 -31.57
C ALA A 792 -8.36 7.20 -32.83
N ASP A 793 -7.97 6.02 -33.31
CA ASP A 793 -8.54 5.41 -34.48
C ASP A 793 -10.05 5.14 -34.25
N ILE A 794 -10.87 5.68 -35.15
CA ILE A 794 -12.33 5.58 -35.09
C ILE A 794 -12.81 4.13 -35.25
N GLU A 795 -12.10 3.31 -36.03
CA GLU A 795 -12.41 1.89 -36.20
C GLU A 795 -12.20 1.13 -34.88
N PHE A 796 -11.11 1.45 -34.18
CA PHE A 796 -10.86 0.89 -32.84
C PHE A 796 -11.94 1.30 -31.85
N ILE A 797 -12.33 2.59 -31.81
CA ILE A 797 -13.42 3.07 -30.94
C ILE A 797 -14.71 2.31 -31.23
N VAL A 798 -15.09 2.20 -32.50
CA VAL A 798 -16.30 1.46 -32.92
C VAL A 798 -16.25 0.00 -32.49
N SER A 799 -15.10 -0.67 -32.67
CA SER A 799 -14.92 -2.07 -32.27
C SER A 799 -15.10 -2.27 -30.76
N GLN A 800 -14.57 -1.37 -29.94
CA GLN A 800 -14.72 -1.46 -28.48
C GLN A 800 -16.15 -1.20 -28.02
N LEU A 801 -16.85 -0.25 -28.61
CA LEU A 801 -18.26 0.03 -28.30
C LEU A 801 -19.18 -1.14 -28.66
N LEU A 802 -18.87 -1.89 -29.71
CA LEU A 802 -19.65 -3.06 -30.12
C LEU A 802 -19.47 -4.29 -29.22
N LYS A 803 -18.35 -4.36 -28.44
CA LYS A 803 -18.06 -5.44 -27.48
C LYS A 803 -18.78 -5.29 -26.14
N SER A 804 -19.43 -4.16 -25.86
CA SER A 804 -20.10 -3.94 -24.58
C SER A 804 -21.39 -4.76 -24.43
N GLU A 805 -21.65 -5.31 -23.23
CA GLU A 805 -22.86 -6.08 -22.86
C GLU A 805 -23.69 -5.38 -21.76
N GLY A 806 -25.04 -5.46 -21.79
CA GLY A 806 -25.93 -4.90 -20.77
C GLY A 806 -26.83 -3.76 -21.26
N THR A 807 -27.48 -3.03 -20.34
CA THR A 807 -28.40 -1.90 -20.65
C THR A 807 -27.69 -0.70 -21.30
N ILE A 808 -26.41 -0.50 -21.03
CA ILE A 808 -25.54 0.48 -21.68
C ILE A 808 -25.35 0.12 -23.17
N ASN A 809 -25.56 -1.11 -23.55
CA ASN A 809 -25.39 -1.61 -24.92
C ASN A 809 -26.24 -0.88 -25.97
N SER A 810 -27.48 -0.53 -25.66
CA SER A 810 -28.32 0.19 -26.63
C SER A 810 -27.75 1.56 -26.94
N PHE A 811 -27.23 2.26 -25.93
CA PHE A 811 -26.60 3.56 -26.05
C PHE A 811 -25.24 3.48 -26.77
N ALA A 812 -24.36 2.59 -26.33
CA ALA A 812 -23.05 2.37 -26.95
C ALA A 812 -23.16 1.91 -28.41
N LYS A 813 -24.09 1.01 -28.71
CA LYS A 813 -24.37 0.53 -30.06
C LYS A 813 -24.93 1.62 -30.99
N ALA A 814 -25.72 2.55 -30.47
CA ALA A 814 -26.19 3.69 -31.23
C ALA A 814 -25.00 4.57 -31.69
N ILE A 815 -24.10 4.90 -30.76
CA ILE A 815 -22.89 5.66 -31.07
C ILE A 815 -22.00 4.90 -32.06
N ALA A 816 -21.75 3.60 -31.81
CA ALA A 816 -20.92 2.78 -32.69
C ALA A 816 -21.44 2.70 -34.12
N ARG A 817 -22.75 2.51 -34.29
CA ARG A 817 -23.37 2.47 -35.63
C ARG A 817 -23.26 3.80 -36.34
N THR A 818 -23.41 4.91 -35.66
CA THR A 818 -23.21 6.24 -36.23
C THR A 818 -21.76 6.48 -36.64
N LEU A 819 -20.83 6.24 -35.72
CA LEU A 819 -19.38 6.46 -36.00
C LEU A 819 -18.83 5.52 -37.09
N LYS A 820 -19.43 4.34 -37.28
CA LYS A 820 -19.05 3.45 -38.38
C LYS A 820 -19.20 4.10 -39.76
N GLY A 821 -20.14 5.05 -39.93
CA GLY A 821 -20.29 5.81 -41.18
C GLY A 821 -19.13 6.73 -41.54
N TYR A 822 -18.26 7.05 -40.56
CA TYR A 822 -17.09 7.93 -40.74
C TYR A 822 -15.78 7.15 -40.92
N ILE A 823 -15.80 5.81 -40.93
CA ILE A 823 -14.62 5.00 -41.22
C ILE A 823 -14.35 5.14 -42.72
N LYS A 824 -13.26 5.83 -43.07
CA LYS A 824 -12.83 5.96 -44.46
C LYS A 824 -12.39 4.60 -44.97
N GLU A 825 -12.84 4.17 -46.17
CA GLU A 825 -12.70 2.83 -46.71
C GLU A 825 -11.31 2.19 -46.45
N ILE A 826 -11.37 0.99 -45.88
CA ILE A 826 -10.24 0.14 -45.51
C ILE A 826 -9.40 -0.12 -46.76
N LYS A 827 -8.08 0.06 -46.70
CA LYS A 827 -7.14 -0.59 -47.60
C LYS A 827 -7.46 -2.07 -47.62
N THR A 828 -8.02 -2.58 -48.71
CA THR A 828 -8.41 -3.95 -48.90
C THR A 828 -7.32 -4.89 -48.40
N ILE A 829 -7.64 -5.65 -47.36
CA ILE A 829 -6.78 -6.73 -46.86
C ILE A 829 -6.66 -7.73 -48.02
N ARG A 830 -5.42 -7.98 -48.45
CA ARG A 830 -5.12 -8.99 -49.45
C ARG A 830 -4.49 -10.19 -48.77
N CYS A 831 -4.81 -11.37 -49.27
CA CYS A 831 -4.19 -12.59 -48.79
C CYS A 831 -2.67 -12.51 -48.91
N SER A 832 -1.94 -12.78 -47.81
CA SER A 832 -0.48 -12.80 -47.76
C SER A 832 0.13 -13.88 -48.67
N GLU A 833 -0.63 -14.94 -48.98
CA GLU A 833 -0.14 -16.08 -49.76
C GLU A 833 -0.43 -15.96 -51.24
N CYS A 834 -1.63 -15.48 -51.62
CA CYS A 834 -2.02 -15.44 -53.04
C CYS A 834 -2.43 -14.07 -53.55
N ASN A 835 -2.30 -13.02 -52.72
CA ASN A 835 -2.65 -11.63 -53.00
C ASN A 835 -4.11 -11.38 -53.43
N SER A 836 -5.00 -12.38 -53.20
CA SER A 836 -6.44 -12.28 -53.50
C SER A 836 -7.12 -11.28 -52.55
N LYS A 837 -8.16 -10.61 -53.05
CA LYS A 837 -9.07 -9.76 -52.26
C LYS A 837 -10.26 -10.52 -51.65
N ASN A 838 -10.41 -11.79 -52.01
CA ASN A 838 -11.55 -12.63 -51.63
C ASN A 838 -11.31 -13.25 -50.24
N ILE A 839 -11.36 -12.41 -49.23
CA ILE A 839 -11.12 -12.78 -47.83
C ILE A 839 -12.44 -12.69 -47.07
N LYS A 840 -12.76 -13.72 -46.28
CA LYS A 840 -13.93 -13.77 -45.43
C LYS A 840 -13.51 -14.00 -43.97
N LEU A 841 -14.09 -13.22 -43.07
CA LEU A 841 -13.92 -13.43 -41.63
C LEU A 841 -14.89 -14.55 -41.20
N GLN A 842 -14.36 -15.70 -40.76
CA GLN A 842 -15.11 -16.82 -40.21
C GLN A 842 -14.53 -17.20 -38.87
N GLU A 843 -15.37 -17.30 -37.86
CA GLU A 843 -14.98 -17.68 -36.47
C GLU A 843 -13.79 -16.97 -35.90
N GLY A 844 -13.60 -15.67 -36.22
CA GLY A 844 -12.50 -14.87 -35.74
C GLY A 844 -11.20 -14.93 -36.55
N CYS A 845 -11.18 -15.72 -37.65
CA CYS A 845 -10.02 -15.85 -38.54
C CYS A 845 -10.31 -15.27 -39.92
N PHE A 846 -9.34 -14.57 -40.53
CA PHE A 846 -9.43 -14.14 -41.94
C PHE A 846 -9.06 -15.30 -42.85
N THR A 847 -10.05 -15.87 -43.52
CA THR A 847 -9.83 -16.99 -44.45
C THR A 847 -9.91 -16.50 -45.89
N CYS A 848 -8.91 -16.79 -46.69
CA CYS A 848 -8.94 -16.53 -48.12
C CYS A 848 -9.75 -17.61 -48.83
N LEU A 849 -10.80 -17.21 -49.55
CA LEU A 849 -11.66 -18.14 -50.23
C LEU A 849 -11.05 -18.68 -51.52
N ASP A 850 -9.98 -18.08 -52.03
CA ASP A 850 -9.34 -18.50 -53.29
C ASP A 850 -8.19 -19.50 -53.04
N CYS A 851 -7.44 -19.40 -51.96
CA CYS A 851 -6.35 -20.34 -51.67
C CYS A 851 -6.51 -21.14 -50.37
N GLY A 852 -7.56 -20.86 -49.59
CA GLY A 852 -7.83 -21.56 -48.32
C GLY A 852 -6.92 -21.18 -47.13
N SER A 853 -5.96 -20.24 -47.32
CA SER A 853 -5.11 -19.83 -46.21
C SER A 853 -5.92 -19.05 -45.18
N SER A 854 -5.73 -19.37 -43.90
CA SER A 854 -6.46 -18.75 -42.78
C SER A 854 -5.46 -18.16 -41.78
N LYS A 855 -5.70 -16.93 -41.37
CA LYS A 855 -4.91 -16.24 -40.37
C LYS A 855 -5.82 -15.76 -39.27
N CYS A 856 -5.61 -16.28 -38.07
CA CYS A 856 -6.28 -15.84 -36.84
C CYS A 856 -5.41 -14.84 -36.11
N GLU A 857 -5.99 -13.74 -35.63
CA GLU A 857 -5.31 -12.81 -34.73
C GLU A 857 -5.51 -13.17 -33.27
#